data_79fd06280760251057968688ff7e7e0d
#
_entry.id   79fd06280760251057968688ff7e7e0d
#
_cell.length_a   1.000
_cell.length_b   1.000
_cell.length_c   1.000
_cell.angle_alpha   90.00
_cell.angle_beta   90.00
_cell.angle_gamma   90.00
#
_symmetry.space_group_name_H-M   'P 1'
#
loop_
_entity.id
_entity.type
_entity.pdbx_description
1 polymer ?
#
loop_
_entity_poly.entity_id
_entity_poly.type
_entity_poly.pdbx_seq_one_letter_code
_entity_poly.pdbx_strand_id
1 'polypeptide(L)'
;MKDLNPEMFSQEGAEVSIIPVMTGEVPVKVDETSLPDTLPLLTLRNAVIFPGAIFPVTIGREKSMKLIQDAHKHNSYIGTVPQNDVSVEDPKLEDLFPFGTVARIIKTFEMPDGTISAVLQGLKRFEIENIVSEEPYLRATVHYLEDLEADPNQKDVKLIADALKEKAITIVKSSSYAPKEAATALKAIDDFSFLVNFIATTIDVDNFNDKVALLKFEDMKTRAMQLLNVLDTQVELLKIKQEINAKVKTEIDQQQREYYLNNQLRTIQEELGMDEDEDLEKLRAEAAKKDWPKYAMDAFQKEMAELEKYNPTTPDYSIQYNYVKFMLELPWNDMSKDNLDLKHAQKVLDSDHFGLEKVKERIIEYLAVLKLRGDMKSPILCLYGPPGVGKTSLGKSIAKAVGRKYVRIALGGMHDEAEIRGHRKTYVGALTGRILNGINKAGTSNPVMVLDEIDKLSSDFKGDPSSALLEVLDPEQNGTFHDNYLDLDYDLSHVLFITTANDISTIQPALLDRMELINVTGYLAEEKMEIAKKFLVPKELKEHGIDKKELKIDKAALTEIIDKYTHESGVRGLEKQIAKVARVTAKKIAMGDAFPPVIKKEHLKEYLGLPSAFHDKQDGNEGVGVVTGLAWTQMGGEILFVESSVSEGKGQLTMTGNLGNVMKESATIAYQYIKAHPQMAGITSKEFDAKDIHVHVPEGATPKDGPSAGITLVSSMVSALRGQAIKKGIAMTGEMTLRGRVLPVGGIKEKILAAKRAGVTTIVISEDNRKDIEDINEVYVQGLTFHYVKNIDDVIKFIFK
;
A
#
# COMPACT_ATOMS: atom_id res chain seq x y z
N MET A 1 43.06 2.72 -26.81
CA MET A 1 42.92 2.28 -25.41
C MET A 1 43.95 3.04 -24.55
N LYS A 2 43.75 4.30 -24.39
CA LYS A 2 44.35 5.16 -23.36
C LYS A 2 43.21 6.10 -22.96
N ASP A 3 43.12 6.33 -21.66
CA ASP A 3 42.21 7.30 -21.04
C ASP A 3 40.87 6.72 -20.54
N LEU A 4 40.93 5.80 -19.57
CA LEU A 4 39.93 5.66 -18.53
C LEU A 4 40.49 6.35 -17.29
N ASN A 5 39.92 7.49 -16.93
CA ASN A 5 40.38 8.32 -15.82
C ASN A 5 39.99 7.60 -14.48
N PRO A 6 40.95 7.32 -13.58
CA PRO A 6 40.67 6.66 -12.31
C PRO A 6 39.76 7.47 -11.36
N GLU A 7 39.61 8.78 -11.58
CA GLU A 7 38.75 9.66 -10.78
C GLU A 7 37.23 9.43 -10.92
N MET A 8 36.79 8.56 -11.88
CA MET A 8 35.38 8.19 -12.01
C MET A 8 34.87 7.21 -10.94
N PHE A 9 35.72 6.72 -10.05
CA PHE A 9 35.41 5.64 -9.12
C PHE A 9 35.46 6.01 -7.63
N SER A 10 35.63 7.28 -7.27
CA SER A 10 35.71 7.72 -5.88
C SER A 10 34.57 8.67 -5.50
N GLN A 11 33.45 8.14 -5.06
CA GLN A 11 32.55 8.81 -4.13
C GLN A 11 31.94 7.79 -3.17
N GLU A 12 32.20 7.93 -1.91
CA GLU A 12 31.56 7.16 -0.82
C GLU A 12 30.05 7.44 -0.82
N GLY A 13 29.27 6.38 -0.81
CA GLY A 13 27.83 6.43 -0.53
C GLY A 13 26.88 6.61 -1.72
N ALA A 14 27.34 6.61 -2.97
CA ALA A 14 26.47 6.63 -4.14
C ALA A 14 26.33 5.22 -4.74
N GLU A 15 25.10 4.79 -4.99
CA GLU A 15 24.81 3.65 -5.86
C GLU A 15 25.43 3.91 -7.22
N VAL A 16 26.53 3.25 -7.52
CA VAL A 16 27.28 3.47 -8.76
C VAL A 16 26.60 2.70 -9.89
N SER A 17 25.71 3.36 -10.62
CA SER A 17 25.23 2.90 -11.93
C SER A 17 26.37 3.07 -12.94
N ILE A 18 27.21 2.05 -13.09
CA ILE A 18 28.30 2.06 -14.08
C ILE A 18 27.75 1.50 -15.40
N ILE A 19 27.77 2.33 -16.44
CA ILE A 19 27.46 1.90 -17.80
C ILE A 19 28.62 1.06 -18.33
N PRO A 20 28.36 -0.16 -18.84
CA PRO A 20 29.42 -0.99 -19.42
C PRO A 20 30.02 -0.32 -20.64
N VAL A 21 31.34 -0.38 -20.73
CA VAL A 21 32.08 0.13 -21.89
C VAL A 21 31.78 -0.75 -23.09
N MET A 22 31.09 -0.20 -24.08
CA MET A 22 30.87 -0.88 -25.36
C MET A 22 32.17 -0.92 -26.16
N THR A 23 32.80 -2.09 -26.18
CA THR A 23 33.74 -2.42 -27.26
C THR A 23 32.88 -2.96 -28.42
N GLY A 24 32.99 -2.37 -29.59
CA GLY A 24 32.18 -2.70 -30.79
C GLY A 24 32.50 -4.08 -31.40
N GLU A 25 32.95 -5.01 -30.61
CA GLU A 25 33.21 -6.39 -31.01
C GLU A 25 32.05 -7.29 -30.56
N VAL A 26 31.46 -7.98 -31.53
CA VAL A 26 30.44 -9.04 -31.36
C VAL A 26 30.92 -10.06 -30.32
N PRO A 27 30.09 -10.54 -29.43
CA PRO A 27 30.48 -11.55 -28.43
C PRO A 27 31.14 -12.73 -29.08
N VAL A 28 32.37 -13.05 -28.64
CA VAL A 28 33.08 -14.23 -29.09
C VAL A 28 32.27 -15.48 -28.71
N LYS A 29 31.85 -16.28 -29.69
CA LYS A 29 31.22 -17.58 -29.44
C LYS A 29 32.21 -18.43 -28.65
N VAL A 30 31.83 -18.78 -27.43
CA VAL A 30 32.62 -19.65 -26.57
C VAL A 30 32.54 -21.10 -27.10
N ASP A 31 33.67 -21.79 -27.15
CA ASP A 31 33.69 -23.21 -27.44
C ASP A 31 33.05 -23.93 -26.24
N GLU A 32 31.80 -24.38 -26.38
CA GLU A 32 30.99 -24.96 -25.32
C GLU A 32 31.61 -26.18 -24.67
N THR A 33 32.53 -26.84 -25.39
CA THR A 33 33.29 -28.02 -24.91
C THR A 33 34.36 -27.70 -23.86
N SER A 34 34.62 -26.43 -23.60
CA SER A 34 35.69 -25.97 -22.68
C SER A 34 35.19 -25.50 -21.30
N LEU A 35 33.88 -25.50 -21.05
CA LEU A 35 33.33 -25.02 -19.76
C LEU A 35 33.39 -26.16 -18.72
N PRO A 36 33.88 -25.87 -17.48
CA PRO A 36 34.01 -26.86 -16.43
C PRO A 36 32.68 -27.13 -15.71
N ASP A 37 32.39 -28.37 -15.34
CA ASP A 37 31.20 -28.78 -14.58
C ASP A 37 31.15 -28.17 -13.17
N THR A 38 32.29 -27.73 -12.64
CA THR A 38 32.40 -27.12 -11.31
C THR A 38 33.00 -25.74 -11.42
N LEU A 39 32.25 -24.74 -10.94
CA LEU A 39 32.62 -23.31 -10.97
C LEU A 39 32.89 -22.76 -9.57
N PRO A 40 33.91 -21.90 -9.41
CA PRO A 40 33.98 -21.00 -8.26
C PRO A 40 32.91 -19.92 -8.39
N LEU A 41 32.13 -19.70 -7.32
CA LEU A 41 30.99 -18.77 -7.32
C LEU A 41 31.34 -17.42 -6.73
N LEU A 42 31.19 -16.35 -7.52
CA LEU A 42 31.22 -14.97 -7.09
C LEU A 42 29.79 -14.52 -6.78
N THR A 43 29.49 -14.24 -5.53
CA THR A 43 28.19 -13.75 -5.09
C THR A 43 28.08 -12.25 -5.28
N LEU A 44 27.02 -11.79 -5.98
CA LEU A 44 26.80 -10.41 -6.34
C LEU A 44 25.67 -9.81 -5.49
N ARG A 45 25.90 -8.61 -4.95
CA ARG A 45 24.87 -7.79 -4.30
C ARG A 45 24.25 -6.87 -5.34
N ASN A 46 22.93 -6.87 -5.45
CA ASN A 46 22.15 -5.97 -6.33
C ASN A 46 22.61 -5.94 -7.81
N ALA A 47 23.28 -6.96 -8.29
CA ALA A 47 23.74 -7.06 -9.67
C ALA A 47 23.47 -8.44 -10.26
N VAL A 48 23.07 -8.45 -11.53
CA VAL A 48 22.87 -9.67 -12.34
C VAL A 48 23.60 -9.47 -13.67
N ILE A 49 24.42 -10.42 -14.05
CA ILE A 49 25.12 -10.40 -15.33
C ILE A 49 24.46 -11.40 -16.27
N PHE A 50 24.09 -10.95 -17.46
CA PHE A 50 23.54 -11.81 -18.49
C PHE A 50 24.59 -12.14 -19.56
N PRO A 51 24.40 -13.21 -20.35
CA PRO A 51 25.32 -13.59 -21.42
C PRO A 51 25.60 -12.44 -22.42
N GLY A 52 26.87 -12.31 -22.81
CA GLY A 52 27.31 -11.26 -23.74
C GLY A 52 27.58 -9.90 -23.09
N ALA A 53 26.99 -9.62 -21.93
CA ALA A 53 27.16 -8.33 -21.28
C ALA A 53 28.54 -8.23 -20.60
N ILE A 54 29.14 -7.05 -20.63
CA ILE A 54 30.36 -6.70 -19.92
C ILE A 54 29.96 -5.76 -18.76
N PHE A 55 30.30 -6.17 -17.54
CA PHE A 55 29.90 -5.44 -16.35
C PHE A 55 31.05 -5.33 -15.35
N PRO A 56 31.38 -4.13 -14.86
CA PRO A 56 32.36 -3.93 -13.79
C PRO A 56 31.70 -4.23 -12.43
N VAL A 57 32.44 -4.96 -11.59
CA VAL A 57 32.02 -5.32 -10.23
C VAL A 57 33.10 -4.89 -9.25
N THR A 58 32.71 -4.17 -8.20
CA THR A 58 33.61 -3.85 -7.08
C THR A 58 33.51 -4.93 -6.00
N ILE A 59 34.65 -5.45 -5.59
CA ILE A 59 34.76 -6.64 -4.73
C ILE A 59 35.57 -6.27 -3.49
N GLY A 60 34.90 -6.28 -2.32
CA GLY A 60 35.50 -5.95 -1.03
C GLY A 60 35.61 -7.12 -0.05
N ARG A 61 34.91 -8.26 -0.30
CA ARG A 61 34.95 -9.42 0.59
C ARG A 61 36.22 -10.24 0.36
N GLU A 62 36.88 -10.64 1.44
CA GLU A 62 38.15 -11.42 1.36
C GLU A 62 38.04 -12.69 0.53
N LYS A 63 37.00 -13.52 0.72
CA LYS A 63 36.76 -14.75 -0.07
C LYS A 63 36.55 -14.43 -1.55
N SER A 64 35.84 -13.39 -1.88
CA SER A 64 35.56 -12.95 -3.26
C SER A 64 36.83 -12.35 -3.92
N MET A 65 37.62 -11.57 -3.18
CA MET A 65 38.90 -11.03 -3.67
C MET A 65 39.87 -12.17 -3.99
N LYS A 66 39.95 -13.16 -3.09
CA LYS A 66 40.83 -14.35 -3.31
C LYS A 66 40.37 -15.14 -4.53
N LEU A 67 39.05 -15.31 -4.70
CA LEU A 67 38.48 -15.96 -5.88
C LEU A 67 38.89 -15.25 -7.18
N ILE A 68 38.76 -13.93 -7.23
CA ILE A 68 39.11 -13.15 -8.42
C ILE A 68 40.61 -13.19 -8.71
N GLN A 69 41.45 -13.12 -7.69
CA GLN A 69 42.90 -13.19 -7.86
C GLN A 69 43.34 -14.58 -8.39
N ASP A 70 42.79 -15.66 -7.82
CA ASP A 70 43.05 -17.02 -8.27
C ASP A 70 42.55 -17.26 -9.69
N ALA A 71 41.30 -16.83 -9.99
CA ALA A 71 40.72 -16.99 -11.31
C ALA A 71 41.46 -16.19 -12.39
N HIS A 72 41.87 -14.95 -12.06
CA HIS A 72 42.65 -14.11 -12.99
C HIS A 72 44.04 -14.70 -13.27
N LYS A 73 44.73 -15.21 -12.24
CA LYS A 73 46.05 -15.83 -12.36
C LYS A 73 46.03 -17.09 -13.24
N HIS A 74 44.97 -17.89 -13.17
CA HIS A 74 44.84 -19.13 -13.91
C HIS A 74 43.99 -18.98 -15.18
N ASN A 75 43.55 -17.77 -15.53
CA ASN A 75 42.64 -17.48 -16.65
C ASN A 75 41.40 -18.41 -16.68
N SER A 76 40.83 -18.70 -15.49
CA SER A 76 39.73 -19.63 -15.29
C SER A 76 38.37 -18.91 -15.29
N TYR A 77 37.33 -19.68 -15.63
CA TYR A 77 35.95 -19.20 -15.56
C TYR A 77 35.45 -19.11 -14.12
N ILE A 78 34.55 -18.19 -13.87
CA ILE A 78 33.84 -18.02 -12.59
C ILE A 78 32.34 -18.07 -12.82
N GLY A 79 31.55 -18.49 -11.83
CA GLY A 79 30.09 -18.35 -11.83
C GLY A 79 29.70 -17.09 -11.06
N THR A 80 28.92 -16.23 -11.67
CA THR A 80 28.32 -15.04 -10.97
C THR A 80 26.90 -15.37 -10.57
N VAL A 81 26.58 -15.22 -9.29
CA VAL A 81 25.27 -15.57 -8.73
C VAL A 81 24.74 -14.40 -7.91
N PRO A 82 23.51 -13.92 -8.16
CA PRO A 82 22.89 -12.92 -7.33
C PRO A 82 22.58 -13.45 -5.93
N GLN A 83 22.72 -12.58 -4.92
CA GLN A 83 22.39 -12.86 -3.54
C GLN A 83 20.94 -12.45 -3.25
N ASN A 84 20.20 -13.30 -2.52
CA ASN A 84 18.79 -13.03 -2.19
C ASN A 84 18.67 -12.00 -1.06
N ASP A 85 19.56 -12.07 -0.05
CA ASP A 85 19.61 -11.09 1.03
C ASP A 85 20.96 -10.35 1.03
N VAL A 86 20.93 -9.07 0.69
CA VAL A 86 22.14 -8.22 0.60
C VAL A 86 22.82 -7.96 1.95
N SER A 87 22.12 -8.19 3.07
CA SER A 87 22.66 -7.98 4.42
C SER A 87 23.62 -9.07 4.87
N VAL A 88 23.55 -10.27 4.27
CA VAL A 88 24.40 -11.40 4.61
C VAL A 88 25.82 -11.20 4.06
N GLU A 89 26.83 -11.19 4.93
CA GLU A 89 28.21 -10.97 4.51
C GLU A 89 28.86 -12.24 3.92
N ASP A 90 28.60 -13.42 4.48
CA ASP A 90 29.11 -14.70 4.01
C ASP A 90 27.94 -15.62 3.58
N PRO A 91 27.41 -15.42 2.35
CA PRO A 91 26.19 -16.11 1.91
C PRO A 91 26.43 -17.59 1.68
N LYS A 92 25.45 -18.40 2.13
CA LYS A 92 25.36 -19.84 1.86
C LYS A 92 24.40 -20.10 0.70
N LEU A 93 24.19 -21.38 0.35
CA LEU A 93 23.31 -21.75 -0.78
C LEU A 93 21.88 -21.19 -0.62
N GLU A 94 21.34 -21.18 0.60
CA GLU A 94 20.00 -20.66 0.91
C GLU A 94 19.85 -19.14 0.72
N ASP A 95 20.99 -18.43 0.72
CA ASP A 95 21.05 -16.97 0.53
C ASP A 95 21.28 -16.59 -0.93
N LEU A 96 21.38 -17.56 -1.83
CA LEU A 96 21.66 -17.36 -3.25
C LEU A 96 20.46 -17.70 -4.11
N PHE A 97 20.31 -16.98 -5.22
CA PHE A 97 19.37 -17.42 -6.24
C PHE A 97 19.91 -18.68 -6.96
N PRO A 98 19.03 -19.57 -7.43
CA PRO A 98 19.44 -20.82 -8.05
C PRO A 98 20.10 -20.64 -9.42
N PHE A 99 19.90 -19.49 -10.08
CA PHE A 99 20.40 -19.21 -11.43
C PHE A 99 21.53 -18.20 -11.40
N GLY A 100 22.54 -18.44 -12.24
CA GLY A 100 23.68 -17.56 -12.40
C GLY A 100 24.19 -17.52 -13.84
N THR A 101 25.28 -16.78 -14.03
CA THR A 101 25.95 -16.68 -15.34
C THR A 101 27.45 -16.96 -15.21
N VAL A 102 27.97 -17.83 -16.06
CA VAL A 102 29.43 -18.02 -16.20
C VAL A 102 30.05 -16.76 -16.74
N ALA A 103 31.09 -16.30 -16.13
CA ALA A 103 31.81 -15.13 -16.54
C ALA A 103 33.30 -15.36 -16.65
N ARG A 104 33.95 -14.62 -17.54
CA ARG A 104 35.41 -14.52 -17.56
C ARG A 104 35.84 -13.13 -17.12
N ILE A 105 36.98 -13.07 -16.49
CA ILE A 105 37.59 -11.81 -16.06
C ILE A 105 38.34 -11.21 -17.25
N ILE A 106 37.93 -10.03 -17.69
CA ILE A 106 38.61 -9.28 -18.77
C ILE A 106 39.80 -8.50 -18.20
N LYS A 107 39.57 -7.82 -17.08
CA LYS A 107 40.59 -6.95 -16.45
C LYS A 107 40.25 -6.77 -14.97
N THR A 108 41.29 -6.57 -14.16
CA THR A 108 41.20 -6.26 -12.74
C THR A 108 41.96 -4.99 -12.44
N PHE A 109 41.44 -4.17 -11.48
CA PHE A 109 42.07 -2.96 -10.99
C PHE A 109 42.09 -3.04 -9.46
N GLU A 110 43.20 -2.78 -8.83
CA GLU A 110 43.28 -2.60 -7.39
C GLU A 110 42.94 -1.13 -7.06
N MET A 111 42.00 -0.96 -6.15
CA MET A 111 41.53 0.36 -5.73
C MET A 111 42.35 0.85 -4.50
N PRO A 112 42.48 2.16 -4.28
CA PRO A 112 43.24 2.71 -3.15
C PRO A 112 42.70 2.30 -1.77
N ASP A 113 41.44 1.92 -1.67
CA ASP A 113 40.74 1.44 -0.46
C ASP A 113 40.99 -0.06 -0.16
N GLY A 114 41.78 -0.73 -1.01
CA GLY A 114 42.08 -2.16 -0.88
C GLY A 114 41.05 -3.08 -1.51
N THR A 115 40.00 -2.57 -2.15
CA THR A 115 39.01 -3.36 -2.91
C THR A 115 39.54 -3.67 -4.31
N ILE A 116 38.96 -4.68 -4.97
CA ILE A 116 39.28 -5.04 -6.36
C ILE A 116 38.09 -4.70 -7.25
N SER A 117 38.30 -3.87 -8.26
CA SER A 117 37.34 -3.71 -9.35
C SER A 117 37.67 -4.67 -10.49
N ALA A 118 36.76 -5.58 -10.81
CA ALA A 118 36.91 -6.57 -11.88
C ALA A 118 35.90 -6.30 -12.99
N VAL A 119 36.37 -6.28 -14.24
CA VAL A 119 35.50 -6.21 -15.42
C VAL A 119 35.23 -7.64 -15.86
N LEU A 120 33.95 -8.03 -15.76
CA LEU A 120 33.49 -9.38 -16.05
C LEU A 120 32.70 -9.40 -17.35
N GLN A 121 32.85 -10.45 -18.15
CA GLN A 121 32.01 -10.73 -19.31
C GLN A 121 31.20 -11.99 -19.07
N GLY A 122 29.88 -11.88 -19.11
CA GLY A 122 28.97 -13.01 -19.05
C GLY A 122 29.06 -13.87 -20.30
N LEU A 123 29.00 -15.18 -20.15
CA LEU A 123 29.14 -16.12 -21.25
C LEU A 123 27.91 -17.02 -21.45
N LYS A 124 27.55 -17.81 -20.45
CA LYS A 124 26.41 -18.76 -20.50
C LYS A 124 25.69 -18.81 -19.16
N ARG A 125 24.40 -19.00 -19.16
CA ARG A 125 23.60 -19.16 -17.94
C ARG A 125 23.78 -20.57 -17.37
N PHE A 126 23.62 -20.69 -16.06
CA PHE A 126 23.60 -21.97 -15.38
C PHE A 126 22.63 -22.00 -14.22
N GLU A 127 22.25 -23.17 -13.80
CA GLU A 127 21.55 -23.47 -12.56
C GLU A 127 22.51 -24.20 -11.59
N ILE A 128 22.44 -23.82 -10.31
CA ILE A 128 23.26 -24.47 -9.28
C ILE A 128 22.66 -25.83 -8.92
N GLU A 129 23.42 -26.89 -9.04
CA GLU A 129 22.96 -28.22 -8.61
C GLU A 129 23.36 -28.53 -7.17
N ASN A 130 24.62 -28.40 -6.82
CA ASN A 130 25.15 -28.72 -5.49
C ASN A 130 26.39 -27.89 -5.17
N ILE A 131 26.57 -27.55 -3.88
CA ILE A 131 27.81 -26.95 -3.39
C ILE A 131 28.86 -28.08 -3.18
N VAL A 132 30.02 -27.85 -3.73
CA VAL A 132 31.18 -28.80 -3.64
C VAL A 132 32.08 -28.41 -2.46
N SER A 133 32.34 -27.13 -2.26
CA SER A 133 33.12 -26.61 -1.12
C SER A 133 32.75 -25.17 -0.81
N GLU A 134 32.91 -24.80 0.46
CA GLU A 134 32.71 -23.43 0.95
C GLU A 134 34.03 -22.67 1.20
N GLU A 135 35.12 -23.41 1.30
CA GLU A 135 36.49 -22.90 1.51
C GLU A 135 37.43 -23.26 0.35
N PRO A 136 38.36 -22.36 -0.08
CA PRO A 136 38.58 -20.99 0.38
C PRO A 136 37.53 -19.98 -0.13
N TYR A 137 36.68 -20.37 -1.03
CA TYR A 137 35.51 -19.68 -1.58
C TYR A 137 34.50 -20.72 -2.09
N LEU A 138 33.26 -20.29 -2.25
CA LEU A 138 32.16 -21.16 -2.72
C LEU A 138 32.49 -21.79 -4.08
N ARG A 139 32.27 -23.10 -4.19
CA ARG A 139 32.37 -23.85 -5.46
C ARG A 139 31.15 -24.76 -5.59
N ALA A 140 30.56 -24.78 -6.77
CA ALA A 140 29.35 -25.55 -7.04
C ALA A 140 29.48 -26.35 -8.36
N THR A 141 28.81 -27.48 -8.41
CA THR A 141 28.42 -28.12 -9.67
C THR A 141 27.24 -27.38 -10.27
N VAL A 142 27.28 -27.19 -11.58
CA VAL A 142 26.32 -26.37 -12.30
C VAL A 142 25.80 -27.14 -13.53
N HIS A 143 24.53 -26.92 -13.80
CA HIS A 143 23.86 -27.33 -15.02
C HIS A 143 23.76 -26.13 -15.97
N TYR A 144 24.33 -26.24 -17.18
CA TYR A 144 24.30 -25.17 -18.16
C TYR A 144 22.94 -25.08 -18.86
N LEU A 145 22.38 -23.88 -18.93
CA LEU A 145 21.13 -23.61 -19.59
C LEU A 145 21.38 -23.14 -21.03
N GLU A 146 20.58 -23.65 -21.97
CA GLU A 146 20.65 -23.23 -23.37
C GLU A 146 19.78 -21.97 -23.61
N ASP A 147 20.25 -21.12 -24.53
CA ASP A 147 19.47 -19.99 -25.02
C ASP A 147 18.88 -20.34 -26.38
N LEU A 148 17.54 -20.45 -26.46
CA LEU A 148 16.82 -20.64 -27.72
C LEU A 148 16.71 -19.31 -28.41
N GLU A 149 17.51 -19.13 -29.47
CA GLU A 149 17.55 -17.89 -30.24
C GLU A 149 16.21 -17.63 -30.97
N ALA A 150 15.75 -16.37 -30.96
CA ALA A 150 14.59 -15.97 -31.72
C ALA A 150 15.00 -15.60 -33.17
N ASP A 151 14.19 -15.93 -34.16
CA ASP A 151 14.45 -15.55 -35.55
C ASP A 151 14.30 -14.02 -35.71
N PRO A 152 15.40 -13.30 -36.03
CA PRO A 152 15.40 -11.83 -36.10
C PRO A 152 14.54 -11.28 -37.25
N ASN A 153 14.09 -12.13 -38.18
CA ASN A 153 13.25 -11.70 -39.31
C ASN A 153 11.75 -11.70 -38.98
N GLN A 154 11.34 -12.31 -37.87
CA GLN A 154 9.94 -12.28 -37.44
C GLN A 154 9.50 -10.86 -37.07
N LYS A 155 8.31 -10.47 -37.52
CA LYS A 155 7.76 -9.10 -37.27
C LYS A 155 7.59 -8.79 -35.79
N ASP A 156 7.18 -9.79 -35.00
CA ASP A 156 6.95 -9.65 -33.57
C ASP A 156 8.26 -9.47 -32.79
N VAL A 157 9.35 -10.16 -33.21
CA VAL A 157 10.69 -10.00 -32.61
C VAL A 157 11.20 -8.55 -32.83
N LYS A 158 11.02 -8.01 -34.03
CA LYS A 158 11.37 -6.61 -34.31
C LYS A 158 10.57 -5.62 -33.49
N LEU A 159 9.26 -5.85 -33.34
CA LEU A 159 8.40 -4.99 -32.53
C LEU A 159 8.80 -5.01 -31.05
N ILE A 160 9.14 -6.19 -30.51
CA ILE A 160 9.62 -6.33 -29.13
C ILE A 160 10.98 -5.62 -28.98
N ALA A 161 11.90 -5.75 -29.92
CA ALA A 161 13.20 -5.07 -29.89
C ALA A 161 13.05 -3.55 -29.86
N ASP A 162 12.19 -3.01 -30.73
CA ASP A 162 11.92 -1.57 -30.80
C ASP A 162 11.27 -1.07 -29.49
N ALA A 163 10.31 -1.80 -28.95
CA ALA A 163 9.67 -1.47 -27.67
C ALA A 163 10.68 -1.50 -26.51
N LEU A 164 11.55 -2.51 -26.45
CA LEU A 164 12.62 -2.60 -25.44
C LEU A 164 13.57 -1.40 -25.54
N LYS A 165 14.02 -1.05 -26.75
CA LYS A 165 14.87 0.12 -26.97
C LYS A 165 14.20 1.42 -26.52
N GLU A 166 12.93 1.62 -26.87
CA GLU A 166 12.17 2.82 -26.49
C GLU A 166 12.05 2.97 -24.97
N LYS A 167 11.65 1.89 -24.29
CA LYS A 167 11.47 1.91 -22.82
C LYS A 167 12.80 2.07 -22.09
N ALA A 168 13.83 1.34 -22.51
CA ALA A 168 15.18 1.46 -21.98
C ALA A 168 15.75 2.87 -22.12
N ILE A 169 15.59 3.49 -23.30
CA ILE A 169 16.00 4.89 -23.55
C ILE A 169 15.22 5.87 -22.66
N THR A 170 13.95 5.61 -22.42
CA THR A 170 13.11 6.44 -21.54
C THR A 170 13.62 6.39 -20.11
N ILE A 171 13.96 5.21 -19.59
CA ILE A 171 14.52 5.02 -18.24
C ILE A 171 15.88 5.73 -18.14
N VAL A 172 16.78 5.49 -19.09
CA VAL A 172 18.12 6.11 -19.14
C VAL A 172 18.03 7.65 -19.17
N LYS A 173 17.13 8.23 -19.95
CA LYS A 173 16.93 9.69 -20.00
C LYS A 173 16.34 10.26 -18.72
N SER A 174 15.61 9.47 -17.96
CA SER A 174 15.02 9.88 -16.68
C SER A 174 15.99 9.73 -15.51
N SER A 175 17.11 9.03 -15.69
CA SER A 175 18.15 8.87 -14.70
C SER A 175 19.10 10.07 -14.69
N SER A 176 19.34 10.64 -13.53
CA SER A 176 20.28 11.77 -13.34
C SER A 176 21.75 11.36 -13.46
N TYR A 177 22.04 10.07 -13.40
CA TYR A 177 23.40 9.50 -13.36
C TYR A 177 23.81 8.82 -14.67
N ALA A 178 22.89 8.62 -15.62
CA ALA A 178 23.19 7.94 -16.87
C ALA A 178 23.88 8.90 -17.88
N PRO A 179 25.02 8.53 -18.47
CA PRO A 179 25.66 9.32 -19.52
C PRO A 179 24.73 9.48 -20.74
N LYS A 180 24.78 10.63 -21.35
CA LYS A 180 23.95 10.96 -22.56
C LYS A 180 24.21 10.00 -23.73
N GLU A 181 25.39 9.42 -23.79
CA GLU A 181 25.86 8.48 -24.81
C GLU A 181 25.18 7.12 -24.72
N ALA A 182 24.68 6.72 -23.52
CA ALA A 182 24.04 5.44 -23.31
C ALA A 182 22.77 5.23 -24.17
N ALA A 183 21.98 6.29 -24.35
CA ALA A 183 20.80 6.23 -25.21
C ALA A 183 21.18 6.02 -26.70
N THR A 184 22.33 6.53 -27.13
CA THR A 184 22.85 6.34 -28.49
C THR A 184 23.39 4.92 -28.67
N ALA A 185 24.06 4.40 -27.65
CA ALA A 185 24.58 3.04 -27.64
C ALA A 185 23.46 2.00 -27.77
N LEU A 186 22.37 2.16 -26.99
CA LEU A 186 21.19 1.27 -27.07
C LEU A 186 20.56 1.25 -28.47
N LYS A 187 20.56 2.37 -29.20
CA LYS A 187 20.04 2.41 -30.57
C LYS A 187 20.90 1.63 -31.56
N ALA A 188 22.20 1.57 -31.34
CA ALA A 188 23.16 0.95 -32.24
C ALA A 188 23.23 -0.59 -32.11
N ILE A 189 22.54 -1.19 -31.14
CA ILE A 189 22.52 -2.65 -30.94
C ILE A 189 21.52 -3.26 -31.94
N ASP A 190 21.98 -4.07 -32.85
CA ASP A 190 21.16 -4.75 -33.86
C ASP A 190 20.87 -6.23 -33.50
N ASP A 191 21.75 -6.88 -32.75
CA ASP A 191 21.54 -8.25 -32.29
C ASP A 191 20.49 -8.33 -31.20
N PHE A 192 19.42 -9.11 -31.42
CA PHE A 192 18.27 -9.20 -30.52
C PHE A 192 18.64 -9.83 -29.16
N SER A 193 19.39 -10.90 -29.18
CA SER A 193 19.79 -11.65 -27.97
C SER A 193 20.73 -10.81 -27.11
N PHE A 194 21.68 -10.14 -27.76
CA PHE A 194 22.57 -9.20 -27.09
C PHE A 194 21.81 -7.99 -26.52
N LEU A 195 20.87 -7.43 -27.26
CA LEU A 195 20.02 -6.30 -26.80
C LEU A 195 19.26 -6.67 -25.51
N VAL A 196 18.59 -7.82 -25.50
CA VAL A 196 17.80 -8.28 -24.33
C VAL A 196 18.71 -8.45 -23.11
N ASN A 197 19.83 -9.16 -23.27
CA ASN A 197 20.76 -9.43 -22.18
C ASN A 197 21.49 -8.17 -21.71
N PHE A 198 21.81 -7.26 -22.61
CA PHE A 198 22.42 -5.98 -22.29
C PHE A 198 21.49 -5.09 -21.47
N ILE A 199 20.23 -4.92 -21.90
CA ILE A 199 19.22 -4.16 -21.15
C ILE A 199 18.98 -4.81 -19.80
N ALA A 200 18.81 -6.14 -19.72
CA ALA A 200 18.60 -6.86 -18.48
C ALA A 200 19.78 -6.72 -17.50
N THR A 201 21.01 -6.58 -17.99
CA THR A 201 22.18 -6.36 -17.13
C THR A 201 22.24 -4.91 -16.62
N THR A 202 22.05 -3.93 -17.52
CA THR A 202 22.43 -2.54 -17.28
C THR A 202 21.35 -1.66 -16.69
N ILE A 203 20.08 -1.95 -16.94
CA ILE A 203 18.99 -1.12 -16.43
C ILE A 203 18.68 -1.50 -14.99
N ASP A 204 18.65 -0.46 -14.16
CA ASP A 204 18.24 -0.57 -12.78
C ASP A 204 16.72 -0.62 -12.66
N VAL A 205 16.21 -1.51 -11.81
CA VAL A 205 14.78 -1.70 -11.56
C VAL A 205 14.53 -1.76 -10.06
N ASP A 206 13.43 -1.16 -9.61
CA ASP A 206 13.09 -1.08 -8.18
C ASP A 206 12.85 -2.49 -7.57
N ASN A 207 12.36 -3.46 -8.35
CA ASN A 207 12.22 -4.85 -7.89
C ASN A 207 13.32 -5.74 -8.47
N PHE A 208 14.38 -5.94 -7.71
CA PHE A 208 15.53 -6.76 -8.11
C PHE A 208 15.17 -8.23 -8.41
N ASN A 209 14.18 -8.80 -7.71
CA ASN A 209 13.75 -10.19 -7.91
C ASN A 209 13.21 -10.45 -9.32
N ASP A 210 12.49 -9.48 -9.90
CA ASP A 210 11.95 -9.59 -11.26
C ASP A 210 13.10 -9.64 -12.28
N LYS A 211 14.18 -8.90 -12.03
CA LYS A 211 15.38 -8.91 -12.86
C LYS A 211 16.10 -10.26 -12.80
N VAL A 212 16.26 -10.82 -11.62
CA VAL A 212 16.89 -12.16 -11.44
C VAL A 212 16.04 -13.25 -12.08
N ALA A 213 14.73 -13.16 -11.99
CA ALA A 213 13.79 -14.13 -12.57
C ALA A 213 13.96 -14.29 -14.10
N LEU A 214 14.52 -13.28 -14.78
CA LEU A 214 14.79 -13.38 -16.23
C LEU A 214 15.82 -14.45 -16.58
N LEU A 215 16.73 -14.80 -15.64
CA LEU A 215 17.73 -15.82 -15.89
C LEU A 215 17.16 -17.22 -16.13
N LYS A 216 15.96 -17.53 -15.66
CA LYS A 216 15.34 -18.85 -15.81
C LYS A 216 14.77 -19.14 -17.19
N PHE A 217 14.48 -18.10 -18.00
CA PHE A 217 13.82 -18.27 -19.30
C PHE A 217 14.84 -18.65 -20.38
N GLU A 218 14.67 -19.81 -21.00
CA GLU A 218 15.52 -20.33 -22.07
C GLU A 218 15.17 -19.68 -23.42
N ASP A 219 13.87 -19.54 -23.69
CA ASP A 219 13.40 -18.89 -24.93
C ASP A 219 13.62 -17.38 -24.86
N MET A 220 14.45 -16.88 -25.80
CA MET A 220 14.85 -15.48 -25.84
C MET A 220 13.68 -14.52 -26.07
N LYS A 221 12.66 -14.94 -26.81
CA LYS A 221 11.47 -14.13 -27.04
C LYS A 221 10.63 -14.00 -25.75
N THR A 222 10.47 -15.07 -25.02
CA THR A 222 9.77 -15.06 -23.71
C THR A 222 10.52 -14.20 -22.71
N ARG A 223 11.87 -14.32 -22.64
CA ARG A 223 12.71 -13.46 -21.80
C ARG A 223 12.55 -11.99 -22.14
N ALA A 224 12.53 -11.66 -23.44
CA ALA A 224 12.35 -10.30 -23.93
C ALA A 224 10.98 -9.72 -23.55
N MET A 225 9.90 -10.52 -23.63
CA MET A 225 8.57 -10.11 -23.22
C MET A 225 8.48 -9.85 -21.71
N GLN A 226 9.09 -10.72 -20.91
CA GLN A 226 9.15 -10.52 -19.45
C GLN A 226 9.98 -9.28 -19.09
N LEU A 227 11.11 -9.07 -19.76
CA LEU A 227 11.89 -7.85 -19.60
C LEU A 227 11.09 -6.60 -19.97
N LEU A 228 10.29 -6.66 -21.04
CA LEU A 228 9.44 -5.55 -21.43
C LEU A 228 8.42 -5.21 -20.35
N ASN A 229 7.80 -6.20 -19.72
CA ASN A 229 6.88 -6.00 -18.60
C ASN A 229 7.58 -5.33 -17.40
N VAL A 230 8.80 -5.75 -17.07
CA VAL A 230 9.61 -5.14 -16.00
C VAL A 230 9.91 -3.67 -16.32
N LEU A 231 10.30 -3.37 -17.57
CA LEU A 231 10.58 -2.00 -18.00
C LEU A 231 9.31 -1.13 -18.03
N ASP A 232 8.16 -1.69 -18.39
CA ASP A 232 6.88 -0.95 -18.38
C ASP A 232 6.51 -0.52 -16.96
N THR A 233 6.63 -1.44 -16.01
CA THR A 233 6.41 -1.13 -14.58
C THR A 233 7.38 -0.05 -14.10
N GLN A 234 8.64 -0.14 -14.48
CA GLN A 234 9.65 0.86 -14.10
C GLN A 234 9.37 2.24 -14.71
N VAL A 235 8.94 2.31 -15.97
CA VAL A 235 8.55 3.57 -16.62
C VAL A 235 7.34 4.21 -15.94
N GLU A 236 6.35 3.41 -15.52
CA GLU A 236 5.19 3.93 -14.77
C GLU A 236 5.60 4.49 -13.41
N LEU A 237 6.45 3.78 -12.67
CA LEU A 237 7.00 4.27 -11.40
C LEU A 237 7.79 5.57 -11.57
N LEU A 238 8.60 5.67 -12.62
CA LEU A 238 9.34 6.90 -12.93
C LEU A 238 8.41 8.07 -13.25
N LYS A 239 7.32 7.85 -13.98
CA LYS A 239 6.30 8.88 -14.23
C LYS A 239 5.66 9.37 -12.95
N ILE A 240 5.28 8.46 -12.05
CA ILE A 240 4.72 8.81 -10.74
C ILE A 240 5.74 9.61 -9.92
N LYS A 241 7.00 9.16 -9.86
CA LYS A 241 8.09 9.90 -9.20
C LYS A 241 8.29 11.31 -9.79
N GLN A 242 8.21 11.45 -11.11
CA GLN A 242 8.31 12.75 -11.80
C GLN A 242 7.11 13.67 -11.51
N GLU A 243 5.89 13.13 -11.46
CA GLU A 243 4.69 13.90 -11.10
C GLU A 243 4.75 14.38 -9.64
N ILE A 244 5.22 13.53 -8.72
CA ILE A 244 5.43 13.91 -7.32
C ILE A 244 6.50 15.00 -7.23
N ASN A 245 7.65 14.82 -7.88
CA ASN A 245 8.74 15.79 -7.89
C ASN A 245 8.32 17.11 -8.57
N ALA A 246 7.51 17.06 -9.62
CA ALA A 246 6.97 18.25 -10.26
C ALA A 246 6.02 19.03 -9.32
N LYS A 247 5.19 18.33 -8.54
CA LYS A 247 4.33 18.95 -7.52
C LYS A 247 5.16 19.57 -6.41
N VAL A 248 6.15 18.84 -5.89
CA VAL A 248 7.07 19.34 -4.85
C VAL A 248 7.87 20.54 -5.40
N LYS A 249 8.35 20.45 -6.64
CA LYS A 249 9.07 21.57 -7.27
C LYS A 249 8.17 22.79 -7.48
N THR A 250 6.91 22.57 -7.84
CA THR A 250 5.93 23.66 -7.99
C THR A 250 5.64 24.34 -6.64
N GLU A 251 5.56 23.54 -5.57
CA GLU A 251 5.42 24.08 -4.21
C GLU A 251 6.69 24.83 -3.76
N ILE A 252 7.87 24.30 -4.07
CA ILE A 252 9.16 24.97 -3.78
C ILE A 252 9.33 26.22 -4.63
N ASP A 253 9.01 26.16 -5.94
CA ASP A 253 9.07 27.33 -6.84
C ASP A 253 8.06 28.41 -6.42
N GLN A 254 6.90 28.00 -5.87
CA GLN A 254 5.90 28.93 -5.33
C GLN A 254 6.41 29.57 -4.03
N GLN A 255 7.05 28.82 -3.14
CA GLN A 255 7.71 29.35 -1.95
C GLN A 255 8.93 30.22 -2.29
N GLN A 256 9.76 29.82 -3.27
CA GLN A 256 10.87 30.66 -3.75
C GLN A 256 10.38 31.92 -4.45
N ARG A 257 9.28 31.85 -5.18
CA ARG A 257 8.66 33.02 -5.82
C ARG A 257 8.04 33.97 -4.77
N GLU A 258 7.38 33.43 -3.76
CA GLU A 258 6.93 34.22 -2.61
C GLU A 258 8.10 34.84 -1.85
N TYR A 259 9.17 34.10 -1.63
CA TYR A 259 10.40 34.60 -1.05
C TYR A 259 11.04 35.70 -1.90
N TYR A 260 11.13 35.51 -3.23
CA TYR A 260 11.69 36.48 -4.16
C TYR A 260 10.80 37.75 -4.24
N LEU A 261 9.49 37.60 -4.28
CA LEU A 261 8.53 38.69 -4.25
C LEU A 261 8.56 39.43 -2.91
N ASN A 262 8.70 38.73 -1.82
CA ASN A 262 8.88 39.32 -0.50
C ASN A 262 10.21 40.09 -0.39
N ASN A 263 11.31 39.56 -0.97
CA ASN A 263 12.57 40.30 -1.03
C ASN A 263 12.48 41.55 -1.94
N GLN A 264 11.80 41.45 -3.10
CA GLN A 264 11.54 42.63 -3.93
C GLN A 264 10.65 43.67 -3.23
N LEU A 265 9.60 43.20 -2.53
CA LEU A 265 8.74 44.07 -1.73
C LEU A 265 9.55 44.76 -0.63
N ARG A 266 10.48 44.04 -0.01
CA ARG A 266 11.39 44.54 1.01
C ARG A 266 12.39 45.56 0.45
N THR A 267 13.03 45.30 -0.69
CA THR A 267 13.91 46.25 -1.36
C THR A 267 13.16 47.55 -1.75
N ILE A 268 11.92 47.42 -2.18
CA ILE A 268 11.05 48.55 -2.49
C ILE A 268 10.66 49.30 -1.19
N GLN A 269 10.41 48.59 -0.09
CA GLN A 269 10.12 49.16 1.21
C GLN A 269 11.34 49.92 1.78
N GLU A 270 12.56 49.35 1.65
CA GLU A 270 13.83 50.00 1.99
C GLU A 270 14.07 51.26 1.13
N GLU A 271 13.80 51.25 -0.17
CA GLU A 271 13.89 52.45 -1.05
C GLU A 271 12.81 53.49 -0.75
N LEU A 272 11.66 53.09 -0.20
CA LEU A 272 10.59 53.98 0.21
C LEU A 272 10.75 54.53 1.64
N GLY A 273 11.82 54.15 2.36
CA GLY A 273 12.12 54.64 3.71
C GLY A 273 11.12 54.17 4.76
N MET A 274 10.52 52.98 4.56
CA MET A 274 9.71 52.33 5.60
C MET A 274 10.65 51.67 6.61
N ASP A 275 10.66 52.20 7.82
CA ASP A 275 11.56 51.80 8.91
C ASP A 275 11.43 50.30 9.25
N GLU A 276 12.52 49.56 9.22
CA GLU A 276 12.63 48.17 9.67
C GLU A 276 12.29 48.02 11.17
N ASP A 277 12.49 49.05 11.96
CA ASP A 277 12.04 49.15 13.35
C ASP A 277 10.51 49.01 13.49
N GLU A 278 9.73 49.41 12.48
CA GLU A 278 8.29 49.32 12.51
C GLU A 278 7.79 47.88 12.47
N ASP A 279 8.45 46.95 11.74
CA ASP A 279 8.04 45.55 11.68
C ASP A 279 8.39 44.80 12.97
N LEU A 280 9.54 45.10 13.58
CA LEU A 280 9.91 44.53 14.88
C LEU A 280 9.00 45.07 15.98
N GLU A 281 8.65 46.37 15.93
CA GLU A 281 7.71 46.98 16.87
C GLU A 281 6.28 46.38 16.71
N LYS A 282 5.87 46.07 15.49
CA LYS A 282 4.58 45.35 15.23
C LYS A 282 4.59 43.98 15.89
N LEU A 283 5.66 43.17 15.69
CA LEU A 283 5.76 41.85 16.32
C LEU A 283 5.71 41.95 17.85
N ARG A 284 6.36 42.92 18.47
CA ARG A 284 6.31 43.17 19.91
C ARG A 284 4.92 43.63 20.38
N ALA A 285 4.27 44.50 19.61
CA ALA A 285 2.95 45.00 19.93
C ALA A 285 1.87 43.90 19.80
N GLU A 286 2.01 42.99 18.84
CA GLU A 286 1.15 41.84 18.70
C GLU A 286 1.40 40.79 19.82
N ALA A 287 2.67 40.53 20.16
CA ALA A 287 3.02 39.65 21.25
C ALA A 287 2.47 40.11 22.60
N ALA A 288 2.48 41.45 22.85
CA ALA A 288 1.95 42.03 24.07
C ALA A 288 0.43 41.87 24.21
N LYS A 289 -0.31 41.70 23.13
CA LYS A 289 -1.75 41.49 23.13
C LYS A 289 -2.17 40.04 23.36
N LYS A 290 -1.25 39.10 23.21
CA LYS A 290 -1.49 37.67 23.24
C LYS A 290 -1.31 37.12 24.65
N ASP A 291 -2.11 36.11 24.99
CA ASP A 291 -1.96 35.37 26.25
C ASP A 291 -0.95 34.24 26.11
N TRP A 292 0.23 34.44 26.70
CA TRP A 292 1.35 33.51 26.61
C TRP A 292 1.53 32.74 27.92
N PRO A 293 1.92 31.45 27.85
CA PRO A 293 2.59 30.82 28.98
C PRO A 293 3.92 31.57 29.26
N LYS A 294 4.26 31.72 30.54
CA LYS A 294 5.43 32.53 30.94
C LYS A 294 6.74 32.07 30.24
N TYR A 295 6.98 30.75 30.19
CA TYR A 295 8.17 30.21 29.55
C TYR A 295 8.23 30.50 28.04
N ALA A 296 7.07 30.52 27.37
CA ALA A 296 7.02 30.78 25.93
C ALA A 296 7.26 32.29 25.65
N MET A 297 6.73 33.21 26.51
CA MET A 297 7.01 34.62 26.42
C MET A 297 8.46 34.93 26.68
N ASP A 298 9.08 34.30 27.71
CA ASP A 298 10.50 34.49 28.06
C ASP A 298 11.37 34.03 26.87
N ALA A 299 11.03 32.91 26.24
CA ALA A 299 11.72 32.41 25.04
C ALA A 299 11.52 33.35 23.84
N PHE A 300 10.31 33.83 23.59
CA PHE A 300 10.01 34.79 22.52
C PHE A 300 10.83 36.09 22.68
N GLN A 301 10.90 36.61 23.87
CA GLN A 301 11.71 37.81 24.15
C GLN A 301 13.21 37.60 23.88
N LYS A 302 13.72 36.41 24.24
CA LYS A 302 15.12 36.02 23.96
C LYS A 302 15.38 35.96 22.46
N GLU A 303 14.50 35.27 21.72
CA GLU A 303 14.66 35.10 20.27
C GLU A 303 14.46 36.41 19.50
N MET A 304 13.58 37.31 19.99
CA MET A 304 13.47 38.68 19.50
C MET A 304 14.75 39.48 19.71
N ALA A 305 15.38 39.41 20.91
CA ALA A 305 16.65 40.06 21.16
C ALA A 305 17.83 39.51 20.35
N GLU A 306 17.72 38.24 19.89
CA GLU A 306 18.67 37.68 18.94
C GLU A 306 18.41 38.18 17.52
N LEU A 307 17.13 38.27 17.09
CA LEU A 307 16.74 38.77 15.78
C LEU A 307 17.27 40.19 15.54
N GLU A 308 17.24 41.07 16.56
CA GLU A 308 17.74 42.43 16.51
C GLU A 308 19.26 42.53 16.29
N LYS A 309 20.02 41.45 16.56
CA LYS A 309 21.48 41.41 16.35
C LYS A 309 21.84 41.01 14.94
N TYR A 310 20.94 40.36 14.20
CA TYR A 310 21.22 39.93 12.85
C TYR A 310 21.09 41.11 11.87
N ASN A 311 21.94 41.11 10.86
CA ASN A 311 21.81 42.03 9.76
C ASN A 311 20.61 41.59 8.89
N PRO A 312 19.63 42.45 8.65
CA PRO A 312 18.44 42.15 7.84
C PRO A 312 18.68 41.57 6.44
N THR A 313 19.85 41.86 5.88
CA THR A 313 20.22 41.38 4.53
C THR A 313 20.75 39.94 4.52
N THR A 314 20.96 39.33 5.68
CA THR A 314 21.50 37.96 5.79
C THR A 314 20.41 36.88 5.75
N PRO A 315 20.70 35.69 5.22
CA PRO A 315 19.76 34.54 5.27
C PRO A 315 19.36 34.19 6.71
N ASP A 316 20.27 34.35 7.67
CA ASP A 316 20.03 34.02 9.07
C ASP A 316 18.95 34.91 9.70
N TYR A 317 18.87 36.19 9.30
CA TYR A 317 17.79 37.07 9.73
C TYR A 317 16.40 36.52 9.26
N SER A 318 16.30 36.11 8.01
CA SER A 318 15.04 35.59 7.47
C SER A 318 14.62 34.32 8.17
N ILE A 319 15.56 33.45 8.51
CA ILE A 319 15.29 32.21 9.27
C ILE A 319 14.80 32.56 10.67
N GLN A 320 15.49 33.45 11.36
CA GLN A 320 15.16 33.89 12.72
C GLN A 320 13.82 34.65 12.75
N TYR A 321 13.57 35.53 11.78
CA TYR A 321 12.31 36.25 11.63
C TYR A 321 11.12 35.30 11.46
N ASN A 322 11.23 34.31 10.57
CA ASN A 322 10.19 33.31 10.35
C ASN A 322 9.96 32.47 11.60
N TYR A 323 11.01 32.14 12.34
CA TYR A 323 10.91 31.43 13.61
C TYR A 323 10.14 32.23 14.68
N VAL A 324 10.52 33.47 14.90
CA VAL A 324 9.85 34.38 15.84
C VAL A 324 8.39 34.61 15.44
N LYS A 325 8.14 34.79 14.14
CA LYS A 325 6.80 34.93 13.59
C LYS A 325 5.96 33.70 13.84
N PHE A 326 6.52 32.51 13.62
CA PHE A 326 5.85 31.23 13.92
C PHE A 326 5.51 31.10 15.41
N MET A 327 6.43 31.43 16.32
CA MET A 327 6.15 31.48 17.75
C MET A 327 4.97 32.43 18.07
N LEU A 328 4.92 33.59 17.42
CA LEU A 328 3.86 34.55 17.58
C LEU A 328 2.52 34.05 17.03
N GLU A 329 2.50 33.37 15.90
CA GLU A 329 1.30 32.85 15.28
C GLU A 329 0.65 31.71 16.08
N LEU A 330 1.44 30.93 16.83
CA LEU A 330 0.91 29.81 17.62
C LEU A 330 -0.13 30.28 18.65
N PRO A 331 -1.30 29.62 18.74
CA PRO A 331 -2.38 29.98 19.65
C PRO A 331 -2.13 29.40 21.07
N TRP A 332 -1.15 29.91 21.79
CA TRP A 332 -0.69 29.37 23.08
C TRP A 332 -1.81 29.07 24.08
N ASN A 333 -2.58 30.08 24.50
CA ASN A 333 -3.71 29.95 25.41
C ASN A 333 -5.06 30.30 24.75
N ASP A 334 -5.05 30.52 23.42
CA ASP A 334 -6.26 30.88 22.68
C ASP A 334 -7.15 29.64 22.50
N MET A 335 -8.19 29.51 23.31
CA MET A 335 -9.10 28.35 23.29
C MET A 335 -10.47 28.74 22.75
N SER A 336 -11.05 27.87 21.92
CA SER A 336 -12.45 27.95 21.56
C SER A 336 -13.33 27.48 22.73
N LYS A 337 -14.54 28.10 22.89
CA LYS A 337 -15.50 27.67 23.91
C LYS A 337 -16.16 26.36 23.51
N ASP A 338 -16.08 25.36 24.38
CA ASP A 338 -16.69 24.07 24.16
C ASP A 338 -18.21 24.09 24.31
N ASN A 339 -18.88 23.50 23.36
CA ASN A 339 -20.30 23.20 23.44
C ASN A 339 -20.46 21.68 23.76
N LEU A 340 -20.61 21.37 25.04
CA LEU A 340 -20.85 19.99 25.51
C LEU A 340 -22.34 19.71 25.74
N ASP A 341 -23.24 20.31 24.92
CA ASP A 341 -24.63 19.94 24.87
C ASP A 341 -24.83 18.65 24.07
N LEU A 342 -25.05 17.54 24.79
CA LEU A 342 -25.20 16.20 24.19
C LEU A 342 -26.41 16.11 23.24
N LYS A 343 -27.49 16.85 23.51
CA LYS A 343 -28.66 16.90 22.62
C LYS A 343 -28.34 17.62 21.31
N HIS A 344 -27.52 18.67 21.39
CA HIS A 344 -27.05 19.40 20.22
C HIS A 344 -26.11 18.48 19.43
N ALA A 345 -25.16 17.81 20.09
CA ALA A 345 -24.23 16.86 19.47
C ALA A 345 -24.96 15.72 18.72
N GLN A 346 -25.97 15.13 19.36
CA GLN A 346 -26.82 14.12 18.72
C GLN A 346 -27.48 14.65 17.44
N LYS A 347 -28.08 15.84 17.50
CA LYS A 347 -28.71 16.46 16.32
C LYS A 347 -27.73 16.71 15.18
N VAL A 348 -26.51 17.17 15.49
CA VAL A 348 -25.47 17.40 14.48
C VAL A 348 -25.07 16.07 13.83
N LEU A 349 -24.81 15.03 14.62
CA LEU A 349 -24.46 13.70 14.11
C LEU A 349 -25.57 13.11 13.25
N ASP A 350 -26.83 13.26 13.65
CA ASP A 350 -28.00 12.77 12.89
C ASP A 350 -28.23 13.56 11.60
N SER A 351 -27.92 14.84 11.59
CA SER A 351 -28.04 15.67 10.39
C SER A 351 -26.96 15.40 9.36
N ASP A 352 -25.75 15.07 9.82
CA ASP A 352 -24.58 14.94 8.96
C ASP A 352 -24.34 13.47 8.52
N HIS A 353 -24.87 12.48 9.28
CA HIS A 353 -24.68 11.05 9.03
C HIS A 353 -25.98 10.26 9.11
N PHE A 354 -26.26 9.47 8.09
CA PHE A 354 -27.39 8.55 8.07
C PHE A 354 -26.99 7.21 8.69
N GLY A 355 -27.84 6.60 9.51
CA GLY A 355 -27.53 5.34 10.20
C GLY A 355 -26.42 5.51 11.24
N LEU A 356 -25.64 4.47 11.46
CA LEU A 356 -24.51 4.43 12.39
C LEU A 356 -24.91 4.67 13.85
N GLU A 357 -26.10 4.23 14.29
CA GLU A 357 -26.68 4.54 15.60
C GLU A 357 -25.72 4.17 16.72
N LYS A 358 -25.17 2.93 16.72
CA LYS A 358 -24.20 2.47 17.73
C LYS A 358 -22.93 3.33 17.78
N VAL A 359 -22.43 3.77 16.61
CA VAL A 359 -21.26 4.64 16.52
C VAL A 359 -21.57 6.00 17.12
N LYS A 360 -22.72 6.58 16.78
CA LYS A 360 -23.17 7.87 17.32
C LYS A 360 -23.39 7.78 18.84
N GLU A 361 -24.00 6.70 19.33
CA GLU A 361 -24.20 6.46 20.75
C GLU A 361 -22.87 6.43 21.51
N ARG A 362 -21.88 5.67 21.00
CA ARG A 362 -20.54 5.65 21.58
C ARG A 362 -19.84 7.01 21.58
N ILE A 363 -20.00 7.76 20.50
CA ILE A 363 -19.48 9.14 20.44
C ILE A 363 -20.16 10.04 21.51
N ILE A 364 -21.46 9.90 21.70
CA ILE A 364 -22.21 10.68 22.70
C ILE A 364 -21.81 10.24 24.13
N GLU A 365 -21.64 8.94 24.39
CA GLU A 365 -21.09 8.43 25.66
C GLU A 365 -19.73 9.03 25.96
N TYR A 366 -18.82 9.03 24.99
CA TYR A 366 -17.50 9.64 25.09
C TYR A 366 -17.59 11.14 25.43
N LEU A 367 -18.40 11.88 24.71
CA LEU A 367 -18.62 13.31 24.98
C LEU A 367 -19.28 13.57 26.36
N ALA A 368 -20.11 12.64 26.82
CA ALA A 368 -20.69 12.71 28.17
C ALA A 368 -19.61 12.54 29.25
N VAL A 369 -18.66 11.62 29.07
CA VAL A 369 -17.54 11.46 29.98
C VAL A 369 -16.67 12.71 30.03
N LEU A 370 -16.33 13.29 28.86
CA LEU A 370 -15.57 14.56 28.79
C LEU A 370 -16.30 15.70 29.54
N LYS A 371 -17.61 15.78 29.37
CA LYS A 371 -18.45 16.79 30.04
C LYS A 371 -18.43 16.64 31.56
N LEU A 372 -18.47 15.40 32.06
CA LEU A 372 -18.52 15.12 33.50
C LEU A 372 -17.16 15.27 34.18
N ARG A 373 -16.08 14.87 33.51
CA ARG A 373 -14.72 15.01 34.02
C ARG A 373 -14.22 16.44 34.00
N GLY A 374 -14.58 17.20 33.00
CA GLY A 374 -14.10 18.56 32.80
C GLY A 374 -12.63 18.66 32.34
N ASP A 375 -12.00 17.50 32.06
CA ASP A 375 -10.66 17.40 31.50
C ASP A 375 -10.67 16.54 30.21
N MET A 376 -9.62 16.63 29.38
CA MET A 376 -9.48 15.86 28.15
C MET A 376 -8.65 14.58 28.33
N LYS A 377 -8.38 14.15 29.56
CA LYS A 377 -7.61 12.93 29.88
C LYS A 377 -8.48 11.67 29.71
N SER A 378 -8.95 11.45 28.50
CA SER A 378 -9.73 10.26 28.11
C SER A 378 -8.99 9.48 27.02
N PRO A 379 -9.24 8.19 26.88
CA PRO A 379 -8.72 7.41 25.77
C PRO A 379 -9.05 8.08 24.43
N ILE A 380 -8.18 7.94 23.47
CA ILE A 380 -8.34 8.57 22.15
C ILE A 380 -9.34 7.76 21.34
N LEU A 381 -10.28 8.44 20.69
CA LEU A 381 -11.23 7.78 19.81
C LEU A 381 -10.52 7.29 18.54
N CYS A 382 -10.57 5.98 18.28
CA CYS A 382 -10.15 5.38 17.03
C CYS A 382 -11.36 4.85 16.25
N LEU A 383 -11.68 5.52 15.14
CA LEU A 383 -12.73 5.11 14.22
C LEU A 383 -12.13 4.14 13.20
N TYR A 384 -12.43 2.85 13.30
CA TYR A 384 -11.89 1.85 12.37
C TYR A 384 -12.97 1.13 11.57
N GLY A 385 -12.62 0.64 10.39
CA GLY A 385 -13.53 -0.10 9.51
C GLY A 385 -13.23 0.13 8.02
N PRO A 386 -14.04 -0.41 7.11
CA PRO A 386 -13.74 -0.38 5.68
C PRO A 386 -13.64 1.06 5.13
N PRO A 387 -12.96 1.25 3.99
CA PRO A 387 -12.83 2.56 3.37
C PRO A 387 -14.20 3.10 2.90
N GLY A 388 -14.36 4.42 2.95
CA GLY A 388 -15.54 5.10 2.42
C GLY A 388 -16.80 5.03 3.30
N VAL A 389 -16.71 4.60 4.57
CA VAL A 389 -17.85 4.58 5.51
C VAL A 389 -18.04 5.89 6.28
N GLY A 390 -17.20 6.89 6.02
CA GLY A 390 -17.37 8.22 6.62
C GLY A 390 -16.59 8.47 7.90
N LYS A 391 -15.56 7.69 8.22
CA LYS A 391 -14.72 7.86 9.43
C LYS A 391 -14.19 9.28 9.60
N THR A 392 -13.55 9.81 8.57
CA THR A 392 -12.97 11.18 8.60
C THR A 392 -14.05 12.26 8.69
N SER A 393 -15.23 12.03 8.08
CA SER A 393 -16.35 12.99 8.17
C SER A 393 -17.02 12.98 9.55
N LEU A 394 -17.03 11.82 10.24
CA LEU A 394 -17.47 11.75 11.65
C LEU A 394 -16.61 12.63 12.55
N GLY A 395 -15.27 12.61 12.39
CA GLY A 395 -14.38 13.51 13.12
C GLY A 395 -14.69 14.99 12.88
N LYS A 396 -15.03 15.37 11.64
CA LYS A 396 -15.46 16.74 11.33
C LYS A 396 -16.80 17.09 11.99
N SER A 397 -17.73 16.15 12.04
CA SER A 397 -19.04 16.37 12.69
C SER A 397 -18.92 16.44 14.21
N ILE A 398 -17.99 15.70 14.82
CA ILE A 398 -17.66 15.82 16.24
C ILE A 398 -17.13 17.24 16.52
N ALA A 399 -16.18 17.74 15.71
CA ALA A 399 -15.65 19.09 15.86
C ALA A 399 -16.77 20.15 15.79
N LYS A 400 -17.68 20.00 14.81
CA LYS A 400 -18.85 20.88 14.67
C LYS A 400 -19.81 20.80 15.87
N ALA A 401 -20.02 19.59 16.40
CA ALA A 401 -20.90 19.36 17.54
C ALA A 401 -20.36 20.00 18.83
N VAL A 402 -19.05 19.90 19.06
CA VAL A 402 -18.37 20.47 20.23
C VAL A 402 -18.06 21.97 20.07
N GLY A 403 -18.16 22.51 18.84
CA GLY A 403 -17.87 23.91 18.56
C GLY A 403 -16.39 24.24 18.42
N ARG A 404 -15.53 23.23 18.22
CA ARG A 404 -14.09 23.39 18.06
C ARG A 404 -13.68 23.49 16.59
N LYS A 405 -12.52 24.07 16.35
CA LYS A 405 -11.89 24.06 15.03
C LYS A 405 -11.47 22.64 14.65
N TYR A 406 -11.52 22.34 13.36
CA TYR A 406 -11.20 21.01 12.81
C TYR A 406 -9.89 21.05 12.05
N VAL A 407 -8.99 20.11 12.37
CA VAL A 407 -7.73 19.89 11.65
C VAL A 407 -7.65 18.43 11.26
N ARG A 408 -7.18 18.16 10.05
CA ARG A 408 -6.89 16.80 9.57
C ARG A 408 -5.41 16.66 9.19
N ILE A 409 -4.76 15.65 9.71
CA ILE A 409 -3.40 15.26 9.37
C ILE A 409 -3.47 13.84 8.78
N ALA A 410 -3.05 13.67 7.52
CA ALA A 410 -2.92 12.37 6.91
C ALA A 410 -1.57 11.76 7.32
N LEU A 411 -1.61 10.59 7.94
CA LEU A 411 -0.42 9.87 8.40
C LEU A 411 0.07 8.83 7.36
N GLY A 412 -0.78 8.47 6.39
CA GLY A 412 -0.43 7.49 5.38
C GLY A 412 0.78 7.92 4.53
N GLY A 413 1.81 7.08 4.50
CA GLY A 413 3.06 7.35 3.78
C GLY A 413 4.09 8.18 4.55
N MET A 414 3.89 8.41 5.84
CA MET A 414 4.91 9.02 6.70
C MET A 414 5.91 7.95 7.14
N HIS A 415 7.20 8.28 7.02
CA HIS A 415 8.31 7.38 7.36
C HIS A 415 9.30 8.03 8.32
N ASP A 416 9.25 9.37 8.48
CA ASP A 416 10.20 10.14 9.28
C ASP A 416 9.51 10.72 10.52
N GLU A 417 10.10 10.49 11.69
CA GLU A 417 9.69 11.08 12.97
C GLU A 417 9.68 12.60 12.91
N ALA A 418 10.61 13.20 12.15
CA ALA A 418 10.71 14.64 11.99
C ALA A 418 9.46 15.28 11.34
N GLU A 419 8.67 14.53 10.60
CA GLU A 419 7.38 15.04 10.10
C GLU A 419 6.39 15.35 11.24
N ILE A 420 6.47 14.63 12.38
CA ILE A 420 5.60 14.84 13.55
C ILE A 420 6.20 15.89 14.48
N ARG A 421 7.50 15.73 14.83
CA ARG A 421 8.22 16.57 15.81
C ARG A 421 8.95 17.77 15.22
N GLY A 422 8.96 17.93 13.89
CA GLY A 422 9.73 18.98 13.23
C GLY A 422 11.24 18.68 13.13
N HIS A 423 11.92 19.45 12.30
CA HIS A 423 13.37 19.41 12.12
C HIS A 423 14.02 20.46 13.00
N ARG A 424 15.24 20.24 13.47
CA ARG A 424 15.98 21.26 14.23
C ARG A 424 16.15 22.53 13.40
N LYS A 425 15.86 23.69 13.98
CA LYS A 425 15.88 25.01 13.32
C LYS A 425 17.22 25.38 12.64
N THR A 426 18.31 24.73 13.05
CA THR A 426 19.65 24.94 12.50
C THR A 426 19.90 24.37 11.12
N TYR A 427 19.00 23.50 10.62
CA TYR A 427 19.13 22.93 9.28
C TYR A 427 18.49 23.85 8.23
N VAL A 428 19.17 24.00 7.08
CA VAL A 428 18.61 24.74 5.94
C VAL A 428 17.37 24.00 5.44
N GLY A 429 16.24 24.69 5.40
CA GLY A 429 14.95 24.08 5.03
C GLY A 429 14.23 23.36 6.16
N ALA A 430 14.62 23.59 7.43
CA ALA A 430 13.90 23.04 8.57
C ALA A 430 12.42 23.46 8.57
N LEU A 431 11.55 22.49 8.84
CA LEU A 431 10.10 22.69 8.92
C LEU A 431 9.58 22.28 10.29
N THR A 432 8.54 22.97 10.74
CA THR A 432 7.79 22.61 11.95
C THR A 432 7.12 21.25 11.80
N GLY A 433 6.91 20.55 12.91
CA GLY A 433 6.13 19.34 12.94
C GLY A 433 4.68 19.55 12.47
N ARG A 434 4.11 18.53 11.85
CA ARG A 434 2.72 18.61 11.34
C ARG A 434 1.69 18.85 12.43
N ILE A 435 1.98 18.45 13.67
CA ILE A 435 1.11 18.68 14.84
C ILE A 435 1.00 20.17 15.12
N LEU A 436 2.14 20.85 15.33
CA LEU A 436 2.15 22.30 15.60
C LEU A 436 1.69 23.13 14.39
N ASN A 437 2.03 22.70 13.18
CA ASN A 437 1.50 23.35 11.98
C ASN A 437 -0.04 23.22 11.90
N GLY A 438 -0.58 22.08 12.33
CA GLY A 438 -2.02 21.88 12.46
C GLY A 438 -2.67 22.81 13.48
N ILE A 439 -2.04 22.96 14.66
CA ILE A 439 -2.48 23.89 15.71
C ILE A 439 -2.45 25.33 15.19
N ASN A 440 -1.38 25.74 14.53
CA ASN A 440 -1.24 27.06 13.94
C ASN A 440 -2.37 27.35 12.92
N LYS A 441 -2.63 26.43 12.00
CA LYS A 441 -3.73 26.53 11.02
C LYS A 441 -5.10 26.58 11.66
N ALA A 442 -5.32 25.94 12.81
CA ALA A 442 -6.57 26.00 13.56
C ALA A 442 -6.79 27.39 14.17
N GLY A 443 -5.71 28.07 14.58
CA GLY A 443 -5.77 29.34 15.30
C GLY A 443 -6.37 29.21 16.72
N THR A 444 -6.42 27.98 17.26
CA THR A 444 -6.85 27.69 18.64
C THR A 444 -6.04 26.53 19.19
N SER A 445 -5.72 26.55 20.50
CA SER A 445 -4.92 25.51 21.15
C SER A 445 -5.74 24.24 21.49
N ASN A 446 -7.05 24.25 21.33
CA ASN A 446 -7.96 23.14 21.62
C ASN A 446 -8.76 22.65 20.40
N PRO A 447 -8.14 22.46 19.21
CA PRO A 447 -8.89 21.95 18.07
C PRO A 447 -9.28 20.47 18.25
N VAL A 448 -10.17 19.99 17.38
CA VAL A 448 -10.31 18.55 17.12
C VAL A 448 -9.33 18.19 16.00
N MET A 449 -8.38 17.38 16.32
CA MET A 449 -7.33 16.94 15.38
C MET A 449 -7.57 15.49 14.96
N VAL A 450 -7.86 15.29 13.68
CA VAL A 450 -8.06 13.95 13.10
C VAL A 450 -6.76 13.46 12.47
N LEU A 451 -6.22 12.43 13.05
CA LEU A 451 -5.06 11.70 12.55
C LEU A 451 -5.56 10.55 11.66
N ASP A 452 -5.52 10.79 10.35
CA ASP A 452 -6.14 9.91 9.36
C ASP A 452 -5.17 8.85 8.85
N GLU A 453 -5.64 7.60 8.69
CA GLU A 453 -4.89 6.46 8.20
C GLU A 453 -3.67 6.07 9.07
N ILE A 454 -3.88 5.97 10.40
CA ILE A 454 -2.83 5.60 11.36
C ILE A 454 -2.31 4.15 11.14
N ASP A 455 -3.12 3.31 10.52
CA ASP A 455 -2.80 1.94 10.11
C ASP A 455 -1.78 1.84 8.96
N LYS A 456 -1.46 2.97 8.32
CA LYS A 456 -0.51 3.04 7.21
C LYS A 456 0.83 3.68 7.58
N LEU A 457 1.08 3.83 8.86
CA LEU A 457 2.41 4.21 9.34
C LEU A 457 3.38 3.06 9.13
N SER A 458 4.54 3.37 8.62
CA SER A 458 5.64 2.42 8.47
C SER A 458 6.88 2.95 9.17
N SER A 459 7.58 2.07 9.87
CA SER A 459 8.91 2.38 10.40
C SER A 459 9.97 2.07 9.33
N ASP A 460 10.92 2.99 9.16
CA ASP A 460 12.02 2.84 8.22
C ASP A 460 13.34 3.17 8.93
N PHE A 461 14.49 2.97 8.28
CA PHE A 461 15.82 3.33 8.79
C PHE A 461 15.97 4.81 9.21
N LYS A 462 15.05 5.68 8.81
CA LYS A 462 15.05 7.12 9.11
C LYS A 462 14.31 7.52 10.38
N GLY A 463 13.62 6.60 11.04
CA GLY A 463 12.89 6.88 12.27
C GLY A 463 11.60 6.07 12.43
N ASP A 464 10.98 6.19 13.60
CA ASP A 464 9.70 5.56 13.91
C ASP A 464 8.65 6.63 14.26
N PRO A 465 7.82 7.04 13.28
CA PRO A 465 6.74 8.00 13.52
C PRO A 465 5.77 7.54 14.60
N SER A 466 5.63 6.22 14.81
CA SER A 466 4.75 5.66 15.84
C SER A 466 5.23 6.02 17.25
N SER A 467 6.54 6.07 17.47
CA SER A 467 7.12 6.49 18.75
C SER A 467 6.82 7.96 19.05
N ALA A 468 6.91 8.84 18.06
CA ALA A 468 6.53 10.25 18.22
C ALA A 468 5.02 10.40 18.51
N LEU A 469 4.18 9.58 17.88
CA LEU A 469 2.75 9.59 18.14
C LEU A 469 2.39 9.06 19.52
N LEU A 470 3.16 8.16 20.10
CA LEU A 470 2.95 7.71 21.49
C LEU A 470 3.01 8.89 22.47
N GLU A 471 3.94 9.82 22.30
CA GLU A 471 4.01 11.03 23.12
C GLU A 471 2.84 11.98 22.87
N VAL A 472 2.49 12.23 21.60
CA VAL A 472 1.36 13.08 21.22
C VAL A 472 0.04 12.56 21.76
N LEU A 473 -0.14 11.25 21.73
CA LEU A 473 -1.38 10.56 22.07
C LEU A 473 -1.46 10.11 23.54
N ASP A 474 -0.42 10.25 24.33
CA ASP A 474 -0.44 9.92 25.74
C ASP A 474 -0.92 11.12 26.58
N PRO A 475 -2.08 11.05 27.25
CA PRO A 475 -2.57 12.16 28.06
C PRO A 475 -1.69 12.53 29.25
N GLU A 476 -0.73 11.67 29.62
CA GLU A 476 0.24 11.95 30.69
C GLU A 476 1.47 12.69 30.20
N GLN A 477 1.78 12.59 28.89
CA GLN A 477 2.98 13.14 28.27
C GLN A 477 2.68 14.32 27.33
N ASN A 478 1.51 14.36 26.70
CA ASN A 478 1.19 15.34 25.68
C ASN A 478 1.12 16.80 26.17
N GLY A 479 1.05 17.03 27.48
CA GLY A 479 1.15 18.38 28.07
C GLY A 479 2.52 19.04 27.91
N THR A 480 3.55 18.26 27.62
CA THR A 480 4.94 18.70 27.39
C THR A 480 5.49 18.19 26.06
N PHE A 481 4.68 18.26 25.01
CA PHE A 481 5.11 17.83 23.68
C PHE A 481 6.21 18.72 23.14
N HIS A 482 7.38 18.16 22.87
CA HIS A 482 8.53 18.88 22.36
C HIS A 482 8.60 18.84 20.83
N ASP A 483 8.53 20.02 20.18
CA ASP A 483 8.79 20.14 18.75
C ASP A 483 10.21 20.63 18.53
N ASN A 484 10.99 19.91 17.71
CA ASN A 484 12.39 20.19 17.44
C ASN A 484 12.64 21.52 16.71
N TYR A 485 11.66 22.00 15.92
CA TYR A 485 11.79 23.30 15.26
C TYR A 485 11.51 24.44 16.23
N LEU A 486 10.44 24.30 17.01
CA LEU A 486 10.08 25.28 18.02
C LEU A 486 11.08 25.31 19.18
N ASP A 487 11.73 24.19 19.46
CA ASP A 487 12.68 23.97 20.58
C ASP A 487 12.11 24.38 21.96
N LEU A 488 10.79 24.21 22.08
CA LEU A 488 9.99 24.47 23.27
C LEU A 488 8.90 23.40 23.41
N ASP A 489 8.49 23.20 24.65
CA ASP A 489 7.34 22.34 24.92
C ASP A 489 6.03 23.06 24.60
N TYR A 490 5.09 22.36 24.00
CA TYR A 490 3.75 22.85 23.71
C TYR A 490 2.70 21.93 24.36
N ASP A 491 1.75 22.55 25.05
CA ASP A 491 0.67 21.81 25.72
C ASP A 491 -0.41 21.34 24.75
N LEU A 492 -0.43 20.05 24.43
CA LEU A 492 -1.44 19.39 23.61
C LEU A 492 -2.57 18.77 24.43
N SER A 493 -2.58 18.90 25.76
CA SER A 493 -3.56 18.25 26.66
C SER A 493 -5.00 18.71 26.42
N HIS A 494 -5.18 19.87 25.80
CA HIS A 494 -6.49 20.42 25.44
C HIS A 494 -6.97 20.02 24.04
N VAL A 495 -6.13 19.39 23.23
CA VAL A 495 -6.46 18.93 21.89
C VAL A 495 -7.31 17.66 21.97
N LEU A 496 -8.41 17.61 21.23
CA LEU A 496 -9.20 16.40 21.10
C LEU A 496 -8.69 15.60 19.89
N PHE A 497 -7.89 14.56 20.17
CA PHE A 497 -7.39 13.67 19.13
C PHE A 497 -8.40 12.59 18.75
N ILE A 498 -8.58 12.40 17.44
CA ILE A 498 -9.37 11.32 16.85
C ILE A 498 -8.50 10.64 15.82
N THR A 499 -8.38 9.33 15.87
CA THR A 499 -7.63 8.56 14.88
C THR A 499 -8.59 7.82 13.95
N THR A 500 -8.16 7.57 12.72
CA THR A 500 -8.90 6.68 11.80
C THR A 500 -8.00 5.58 11.28
N ALA A 501 -8.55 4.39 11.12
CA ALA A 501 -7.87 3.22 10.57
C ALA A 501 -8.80 2.42 9.65
N ASN A 502 -8.23 1.72 8.68
CA ASN A 502 -8.97 0.70 7.94
C ASN A 502 -8.79 -0.67 8.58
N ASP A 503 -7.60 -0.96 9.06
CA ASP A 503 -7.24 -2.22 9.70
C ASP A 503 -6.48 -1.95 11.00
N ILE A 504 -6.98 -2.50 12.11
CA ILE A 504 -6.34 -2.34 13.42
C ILE A 504 -5.16 -3.30 13.62
N SER A 505 -5.04 -4.35 12.82
CA SER A 505 -3.99 -5.37 12.98
C SER A 505 -2.59 -4.86 12.63
N THR A 506 -2.50 -3.78 11.86
CA THR A 506 -1.24 -3.14 11.45
C THR A 506 -0.79 -2.02 12.39
N ILE A 507 -1.65 -1.62 13.34
CA ILE A 507 -1.31 -0.58 14.33
C ILE A 507 -0.47 -1.20 15.45
N GLN A 508 0.57 -0.48 15.86
CA GLN A 508 1.40 -0.92 16.99
C GLN A 508 0.55 -1.13 18.26
N PRO A 509 0.75 -2.25 18.99
CA PRO A 509 -0.03 -2.56 20.22
C PRO A 509 0.00 -1.44 21.26
N ALA A 510 1.14 -0.78 21.44
CA ALA A 510 1.30 0.33 22.37
C ALA A 510 0.41 1.56 22.05
N LEU A 511 0.11 1.80 20.78
CA LEU A 511 -0.85 2.83 20.36
C LEU A 511 -2.29 2.36 20.58
N LEU A 512 -2.59 1.08 20.27
CA LEU A 512 -3.93 0.51 20.45
C LEU A 512 -4.38 0.55 21.91
N ASP A 513 -3.49 0.30 22.86
CA ASP A 513 -3.79 0.32 24.30
C ASP A 513 -4.26 1.71 24.79
N ARG A 514 -3.95 2.78 24.05
CA ARG A 514 -4.37 4.16 24.36
C ARG A 514 -5.65 4.59 23.68
N MET A 515 -6.22 3.71 22.83
CA MET A 515 -7.33 4.03 21.96
C MET A 515 -8.63 3.34 22.40
N GLU A 516 -9.71 4.10 22.38
CA GLU A 516 -11.06 3.54 22.42
C GLU A 516 -11.51 3.22 21.00
N LEU A 517 -11.63 1.92 20.70
CA LEU A 517 -11.93 1.42 19.36
C LEU A 517 -13.44 1.49 19.06
N ILE A 518 -13.83 2.23 18.03
CA ILE A 518 -15.20 2.31 17.54
C ILE A 518 -15.26 1.73 16.12
N ASN A 519 -15.93 0.59 15.96
CA ASN A 519 -16.11 -0.05 14.67
C ASN A 519 -17.17 0.67 13.83
N VAL A 520 -16.75 1.25 12.71
CA VAL A 520 -17.63 1.88 11.72
C VAL A 520 -17.86 0.89 10.59
N THR A 521 -18.97 0.18 10.65
CA THR A 521 -19.31 -0.89 9.69
C THR A 521 -19.77 -0.33 8.33
N GLY A 522 -19.79 -1.20 7.33
CA GLY A 522 -20.34 -0.88 6.01
C GLY A 522 -21.86 -0.61 6.02
N TYR A 523 -22.37 -0.09 4.90
CA TYR A 523 -23.76 0.28 4.71
C TYR A 523 -24.54 -0.77 3.90
N LEU A 524 -25.81 -0.93 4.22
CA LEU A 524 -26.80 -1.64 3.38
C LEU A 524 -27.09 -0.85 2.10
N ALA A 525 -27.63 -1.54 1.08
CA ALA A 525 -28.08 -0.90 -0.16
C ALA A 525 -29.12 0.20 0.09
N GLU A 526 -30.04 -0.04 1.04
CA GLU A 526 -31.06 0.92 1.47
C GLU A 526 -30.45 2.15 2.15
N GLU A 527 -29.44 1.94 3.02
CA GLU A 527 -28.69 3.02 3.66
C GLU A 527 -27.90 3.84 2.63
N LYS A 528 -27.21 3.16 1.70
CA LYS A 528 -26.49 3.83 0.60
C LYS A 528 -27.45 4.65 -0.27
N MET A 529 -28.65 4.16 -0.50
CA MET A 529 -29.70 4.91 -1.23
C MET A 529 -30.05 6.20 -0.52
N GLU A 530 -30.27 6.15 0.80
CA GLU A 530 -30.65 7.32 1.58
C GLU A 530 -29.47 8.29 1.70
N ILE A 531 -28.22 7.79 1.89
CA ILE A 531 -26.99 8.59 1.87
C ILE A 531 -26.82 9.27 0.50
N ALA A 532 -27.03 8.54 -0.59
CA ALA A 532 -26.94 9.11 -1.93
C ALA A 532 -27.90 10.27 -2.12
N LYS A 533 -29.17 10.09 -1.74
CA LYS A 533 -30.22 11.12 -1.90
C LYS A 533 -30.00 12.34 -1.02
N LYS A 534 -29.67 12.11 0.26
CA LYS A 534 -29.60 13.20 1.24
C LYS A 534 -28.29 13.97 1.17
N PHE A 535 -27.19 13.30 0.86
CA PHE A 535 -25.85 13.87 0.97
C PHE A 535 -25.09 13.90 -0.35
N LEU A 536 -24.92 12.74 -1.04
CA LEU A 536 -23.98 12.67 -2.17
C LEU A 536 -24.51 13.43 -3.40
N VAL A 537 -25.73 13.17 -3.83
CA VAL A 537 -26.31 13.86 -5.00
C VAL A 537 -26.32 15.37 -4.81
N PRO A 538 -26.84 15.94 -3.68
CA PRO A 538 -26.79 17.37 -3.47
C PRO A 538 -25.40 17.97 -3.42
N LYS A 539 -24.43 17.25 -2.87
CA LYS A 539 -23.04 17.64 -2.79
C LYS A 539 -22.42 17.70 -4.20
N GLU A 540 -22.52 16.60 -4.94
CA GLU A 540 -21.91 16.49 -6.26
C GLU A 540 -22.50 17.47 -7.28
N LEU A 541 -23.81 17.71 -7.23
CA LEU A 541 -24.42 18.71 -8.09
C LEU A 541 -23.86 20.11 -7.79
N LYS A 542 -23.73 20.46 -6.51
CA LYS A 542 -23.17 21.74 -6.09
C LYS A 542 -21.71 21.90 -6.49
N GLU A 543 -20.88 20.86 -6.30
CA GLU A 543 -19.46 20.88 -6.65
C GLU A 543 -19.22 20.99 -8.16
N HIS A 544 -20.17 20.49 -8.97
CA HIS A 544 -20.12 20.57 -10.43
C HIS A 544 -20.91 21.77 -11.01
N GLY A 545 -21.40 22.68 -10.17
CA GLY A 545 -22.10 23.90 -10.61
C GLY A 545 -23.49 23.68 -11.24
N ILE A 546 -24.13 22.54 -10.93
CA ILE A 546 -25.46 22.18 -11.44
C ILE A 546 -26.53 22.50 -10.40
N ASP A 547 -27.59 23.25 -10.77
CA ASP A 547 -28.73 23.46 -9.88
C ASP A 547 -29.50 22.16 -9.65
N LYS A 548 -29.94 21.93 -8.40
CA LYS A 548 -30.79 20.77 -8.03
C LYS A 548 -32.13 20.73 -8.81
N LYS A 549 -32.54 21.84 -9.42
CA LYS A 549 -33.73 21.90 -10.27
C LYS A 549 -33.47 21.41 -11.69
N GLU A 550 -32.22 21.51 -12.16
CA GLU A 550 -31.83 21.16 -13.52
C GLU A 550 -31.59 19.65 -13.70
N LEU A 551 -31.05 18.99 -12.65
CA LEU A 551 -30.77 17.57 -12.70
C LEU A 551 -31.27 16.84 -11.46
N LYS A 552 -31.95 15.73 -11.71
CA LYS A 552 -32.35 14.76 -10.68
C LYS A 552 -31.91 13.36 -11.11
N ILE A 553 -31.57 12.52 -10.16
CA ILE A 553 -31.28 11.10 -10.39
C ILE A 553 -32.46 10.30 -9.80
N ASP A 554 -33.12 9.49 -10.63
CA ASP A 554 -34.27 8.70 -10.21
C ASP A 554 -33.84 7.59 -9.21
N LYS A 555 -34.79 7.16 -8.36
CA LYS A 555 -34.55 6.10 -7.38
C LYS A 555 -34.10 4.80 -8.05
N ALA A 556 -34.73 4.42 -9.16
CA ALA A 556 -34.36 3.20 -9.90
C ALA A 556 -32.95 3.31 -10.51
N ALA A 557 -32.55 4.51 -10.94
CA ALA A 557 -31.19 4.73 -11.43
C ALA A 557 -30.15 4.65 -10.29
N LEU A 558 -30.42 5.22 -9.12
CA LEU A 558 -29.55 5.10 -7.95
C LEU A 558 -29.42 3.65 -7.50
N THR A 559 -30.52 2.87 -7.47
CA THR A 559 -30.48 1.44 -7.16
C THR A 559 -29.57 0.70 -8.14
N GLU A 560 -29.74 0.95 -9.44
CA GLU A 560 -28.89 0.32 -10.47
C GLU A 560 -27.42 0.70 -10.33
N ILE A 561 -27.10 1.97 -9.96
CA ILE A 561 -25.72 2.41 -9.69
C ILE A 561 -25.15 1.62 -8.50
N ILE A 562 -25.89 1.51 -7.42
CA ILE A 562 -25.47 0.79 -6.21
C ILE A 562 -25.21 -0.69 -6.53
N ASP A 563 -26.14 -1.33 -7.26
CA ASP A 563 -26.11 -2.78 -7.48
C ASP A 563 -25.14 -3.22 -8.57
N LYS A 564 -24.93 -2.39 -9.61
CA LYS A 564 -24.21 -2.83 -10.82
C LYS A 564 -22.97 -1.98 -11.17
N TYR A 565 -22.80 -0.81 -10.58
CA TYR A 565 -21.67 0.05 -10.88
C TYR A 565 -20.75 0.27 -9.67
N THR A 566 -21.15 -0.26 -8.49
CA THR A 566 -20.32 -0.17 -7.28
C THR A 566 -20.27 -1.52 -6.55
N HIS A 567 -19.08 -1.87 -6.06
CA HIS A 567 -18.88 -3.05 -5.22
C HIS A 567 -17.98 -2.63 -4.04
N GLU A 568 -18.60 -2.14 -2.98
CA GLU A 568 -17.91 -1.60 -1.81
C GLU A 568 -18.77 -1.66 -0.56
N SER A 569 -18.16 -1.68 0.62
CA SER A 569 -18.86 -1.54 1.91
C SER A 569 -19.31 -0.12 2.18
N GLY A 570 -18.52 0.87 1.77
CA GLY A 570 -18.78 2.29 1.94
C GLY A 570 -19.60 2.89 0.80
N VAL A 571 -19.42 4.20 0.61
CA VAL A 571 -20.10 4.99 -0.42
C VAL A 571 -19.14 5.81 -1.30
N ARG A 572 -17.81 5.57 -1.22
CA ARG A 572 -16.83 6.34 -1.99
C ARG A 572 -16.88 6.06 -3.49
N GLY A 573 -17.10 4.79 -3.87
CA GLY A 573 -17.32 4.41 -5.27
C GLY A 573 -18.64 4.96 -5.79
N LEU A 574 -19.70 4.89 -4.98
CA LEU A 574 -21.01 5.46 -5.28
C LEU A 574 -20.92 6.98 -5.53
N GLU A 575 -20.19 7.70 -4.67
CA GLU A 575 -19.89 9.13 -4.85
C GLU A 575 -19.18 9.39 -6.18
N LYS A 576 -18.17 8.61 -6.52
CA LYS A 576 -17.46 8.73 -7.81
C LYS A 576 -18.36 8.50 -9.02
N GLN A 577 -19.30 7.56 -8.94
CA GLN A 577 -20.25 7.31 -10.03
C GLN A 577 -21.26 8.46 -10.15
N ILE A 578 -21.77 8.99 -9.04
CA ILE A 578 -22.64 10.16 -9.02
C ILE A 578 -21.89 11.39 -9.58
N ALA A 579 -20.65 11.61 -9.16
CA ALA A 579 -19.78 12.65 -9.69
C ALA A 579 -19.56 12.52 -11.21
N LYS A 580 -19.42 11.27 -11.71
CA LYS A 580 -19.29 11.03 -13.16
C LYS A 580 -20.57 11.42 -13.91
N VAL A 581 -21.75 11.10 -13.36
CA VAL A 581 -23.04 11.55 -13.93
C VAL A 581 -23.10 13.07 -13.95
N ALA A 582 -22.74 13.73 -12.84
CA ALA A 582 -22.73 15.20 -12.75
C ALA A 582 -21.75 15.82 -13.77
N ARG A 583 -20.51 15.30 -13.89
CA ARG A 583 -19.51 15.79 -14.88
C ARG A 583 -20.00 15.67 -16.32
N VAL A 584 -20.58 14.52 -16.70
CA VAL A 584 -21.11 14.34 -18.05
C VAL A 584 -22.24 15.33 -18.34
N THR A 585 -23.11 15.56 -17.34
CA THR A 585 -24.18 16.55 -17.46
C THR A 585 -23.63 17.98 -17.55
N ALA A 586 -22.67 18.34 -16.71
CA ALA A 586 -22.01 19.65 -16.76
C ALA A 586 -21.35 19.92 -18.11
N LYS A 587 -20.70 18.89 -18.69
CA LYS A 587 -20.16 18.97 -20.06
C LYS A 587 -21.27 19.29 -21.08
N LYS A 588 -22.40 18.57 -21.02
CA LYS A 588 -23.54 18.81 -21.95
C LYS A 588 -24.11 20.21 -21.79
N ILE A 589 -24.26 20.68 -20.55
CA ILE A 589 -24.72 22.06 -20.27
C ILE A 589 -23.74 23.08 -20.88
N ALA A 590 -22.44 22.91 -20.67
CA ALA A 590 -21.42 23.82 -21.16
C ALA A 590 -21.32 23.84 -22.70
N MET A 591 -21.62 22.72 -23.36
CA MET A 591 -21.66 22.60 -24.83
C MET A 591 -23.00 23.02 -25.44
N GLY A 592 -24.04 23.25 -24.65
CA GLY A 592 -25.40 23.53 -25.13
C GLY A 592 -26.12 22.29 -25.65
N ASP A 593 -25.63 21.10 -25.33
CA ASP A 593 -26.24 19.84 -25.73
C ASP A 593 -27.47 19.50 -24.90
N ALA A 594 -28.42 18.81 -25.50
CA ALA A 594 -29.62 18.34 -24.81
C ALA A 594 -29.28 17.21 -23.81
N PHE A 595 -29.86 17.28 -22.61
CA PHE A 595 -29.70 16.25 -21.59
C PHE A 595 -31.05 15.99 -20.88
N PRO A 596 -31.29 14.78 -20.36
CA PRO A 596 -32.50 14.49 -19.63
C PRO A 596 -32.47 15.17 -18.24
N PRO A 597 -33.50 15.95 -17.86
CA PRO A 597 -33.56 16.58 -16.55
C PRO A 597 -33.70 15.58 -15.38
N VAL A 598 -34.06 14.32 -15.71
CA VAL A 598 -34.12 13.20 -14.78
C VAL A 598 -33.31 12.04 -15.36
N ILE A 599 -32.22 11.69 -14.70
CA ILE A 599 -31.45 10.50 -15.07
C ILE A 599 -32.21 9.26 -14.62
N LYS A 600 -32.61 8.47 -15.58
CA LYS A 600 -33.26 7.17 -15.41
C LYS A 600 -32.28 6.03 -15.66
N LYS A 601 -32.65 4.80 -15.30
CA LYS A 601 -31.87 3.58 -15.51
C LYS A 601 -31.36 3.42 -16.97
N GLU A 602 -32.18 3.77 -17.95
CA GLU A 602 -31.87 3.65 -19.37
C GLU A 602 -30.70 4.56 -19.80
N HIS A 603 -30.53 5.70 -19.13
CA HIS A 603 -29.46 6.66 -19.43
C HIS A 603 -28.12 6.25 -18.87
N LEU A 604 -28.06 5.34 -17.85
CA LEU A 604 -26.82 5.03 -17.13
C LEU A 604 -25.72 4.49 -18.04
N LYS A 605 -26.08 3.71 -19.04
CA LYS A 605 -25.10 3.16 -19.99
C LYS A 605 -24.38 4.26 -20.76
N GLU A 606 -25.07 5.34 -21.11
CA GLU A 606 -24.47 6.51 -21.78
C GLU A 606 -23.55 7.28 -20.85
N TYR A 607 -23.93 7.45 -19.59
CA TYR A 607 -23.22 8.28 -18.61
C TYR A 607 -22.07 7.53 -17.94
N LEU A 608 -22.24 6.25 -17.61
CA LEU A 608 -21.29 5.47 -16.81
C LEU A 608 -20.55 4.40 -17.61
N GLY A 609 -21.06 4.04 -18.79
CA GLY A 609 -20.59 2.91 -19.57
C GLY A 609 -21.32 1.62 -19.26
N LEU A 610 -20.74 0.48 -19.64
CA LEU A 610 -21.29 -0.83 -19.30
C LEU A 610 -21.17 -1.09 -17.80
N PRO A 611 -22.18 -1.71 -17.16
CA PRO A 611 -22.08 -2.11 -15.77
C PRO A 611 -20.97 -3.15 -15.60
N SER A 612 -20.30 -3.11 -14.47
CA SER A 612 -19.34 -4.15 -14.11
C SER A 612 -20.08 -5.46 -13.86
N ALA A 613 -19.55 -6.56 -14.40
CA ALA A 613 -20.09 -7.88 -14.10
C ALA A 613 -19.61 -8.30 -12.71
N PHE A 614 -20.37 -7.98 -11.68
CA PHE A 614 -20.14 -8.55 -10.35
C PHE A 614 -20.82 -9.91 -10.26
N HIS A 615 -20.06 -10.94 -9.94
CA HIS A 615 -20.53 -12.32 -9.82
C HIS A 615 -21.19 -12.63 -8.45
N ASP A 616 -21.83 -11.66 -7.82
CA ASP A 616 -22.42 -11.78 -6.48
C ASP A 616 -23.77 -12.54 -6.46
N LYS A 617 -24.13 -13.25 -7.52
CA LYS A 617 -25.38 -14.03 -7.52
C LYS A 617 -25.11 -15.50 -7.35
N GLN A 618 -25.84 -16.12 -6.42
CA GLN A 618 -25.85 -17.56 -6.22
C GLN A 618 -26.48 -18.32 -7.40
N ASP A 619 -27.29 -17.65 -8.22
CA ASP A 619 -27.98 -18.22 -9.36
C ASP A 619 -27.02 -18.80 -10.40
N GLY A 620 -27.12 -20.12 -10.66
CA GLY A 620 -26.33 -20.84 -11.65
C GLY A 620 -25.10 -21.57 -11.13
N ASN A 621 -24.68 -21.34 -9.89
CA ASN A 621 -23.57 -22.05 -9.26
C ASN A 621 -24.03 -23.14 -8.27
N GLU A 622 -25.04 -23.93 -8.71
CA GLU A 622 -25.58 -25.00 -7.92
C GLU A 622 -25.24 -26.34 -8.58
N GLY A 623 -24.56 -27.19 -7.82
CA GLY A 623 -24.17 -28.52 -8.36
C GLY A 623 -23.61 -29.43 -7.28
N VAL A 624 -23.34 -30.66 -7.70
CA VAL A 624 -22.59 -31.59 -6.85
C VAL A 624 -21.17 -31.06 -6.64
N GLY A 625 -20.74 -31.01 -5.38
CA GLY A 625 -19.42 -30.52 -5.03
C GLY A 625 -19.31 -28.97 -4.94
N VAL A 626 -20.38 -28.20 -5.19
CA VAL A 626 -20.36 -26.74 -5.13
C VAL A 626 -21.05 -26.25 -3.87
N VAL A 627 -20.34 -25.44 -3.07
CA VAL A 627 -20.87 -24.89 -1.81
C VAL A 627 -20.50 -23.42 -1.69
N THR A 628 -21.48 -22.60 -1.30
CA THR A 628 -21.29 -21.18 -1.07
C THR A 628 -20.74 -20.89 0.31
N GLY A 629 -19.58 -20.26 0.38
CA GLY A 629 -18.99 -19.73 1.60
C GLY A 629 -19.17 -18.23 1.72
N LEU A 630 -18.92 -17.69 2.91
CA LEU A 630 -18.95 -16.26 3.20
C LEU A 630 -17.55 -15.80 3.62
N ALA A 631 -17.00 -14.85 2.90
CA ALA A 631 -15.71 -14.21 3.17
C ALA A 631 -15.89 -12.77 3.64
N TRP A 632 -14.88 -12.28 4.33
CA TRP A 632 -14.73 -10.86 4.65
C TRP A 632 -13.45 -10.34 4.03
N THR A 633 -13.53 -9.17 3.41
CA THR A 633 -12.40 -8.46 2.83
C THR A 633 -12.42 -7.00 3.31
N GLN A 634 -11.33 -6.27 3.11
CA GLN A 634 -11.28 -4.83 3.42
C GLN A 634 -12.33 -4.03 2.62
N MET A 635 -12.80 -4.55 1.50
CA MET A 635 -13.87 -3.94 0.67
C MET A 635 -15.27 -4.32 1.14
N GLY A 636 -15.40 -5.28 2.05
CA GLY A 636 -16.65 -5.76 2.62
C GLY A 636 -16.79 -7.26 2.63
N GLY A 637 -18.01 -7.73 2.87
CA GLY A 637 -18.33 -9.16 2.74
C GLY A 637 -18.53 -9.55 1.29
N GLU A 638 -18.09 -10.78 0.97
CA GLU A 638 -18.24 -11.42 -0.35
C GLU A 638 -18.73 -12.85 -0.18
N ILE A 639 -19.42 -13.36 -1.20
CA ILE A 639 -19.65 -14.80 -1.32
C ILE A 639 -18.48 -15.41 -2.09
N LEU A 640 -18.13 -16.64 -1.72
CA LEU A 640 -17.13 -17.41 -2.45
C LEU A 640 -17.71 -18.80 -2.73
N PHE A 641 -17.40 -19.33 -3.90
CA PHE A 641 -17.77 -20.70 -4.25
C PHE A 641 -16.59 -21.60 -3.96
N VAL A 642 -16.87 -22.71 -3.28
CA VAL A 642 -15.91 -23.80 -3.12
C VAL A 642 -16.40 -24.95 -3.97
N GLU A 643 -15.62 -25.35 -4.94
CA GLU A 643 -15.90 -26.41 -5.87
C GLU A 643 -14.99 -27.60 -5.58
N SER A 644 -15.55 -28.78 -5.42
CA SER A 644 -14.80 -30.02 -5.26
C SER A 644 -15.16 -31.01 -6.34
N SER A 645 -14.16 -31.62 -6.94
CA SER A 645 -14.31 -32.75 -7.86
C SER A 645 -13.58 -33.98 -7.31
N VAL A 646 -14.08 -35.17 -7.65
CA VAL A 646 -13.53 -36.44 -7.22
C VAL A 646 -13.21 -37.27 -8.44
N SER A 647 -12.02 -37.85 -8.49
CA SER A 647 -11.56 -38.76 -9.51
C SER A 647 -10.99 -40.04 -8.89
N GLU A 648 -10.84 -41.10 -9.65
CA GLU A 648 -10.09 -42.30 -9.23
C GLU A 648 -8.61 -41.92 -9.05
N GLY A 649 -7.99 -42.36 -7.93
CA GLY A 649 -6.64 -41.95 -7.63
C GLY A 649 -6.01 -42.71 -6.46
N LYS A 650 -5.19 -42.03 -5.68
CA LYS A 650 -4.41 -42.62 -4.55
C LYS A 650 -4.62 -41.87 -3.25
N GLY A 651 -5.78 -41.20 -3.08
CA GLY A 651 -6.05 -40.42 -1.89
C GLY A 651 -5.26 -39.12 -1.81
N GLN A 652 -5.12 -38.38 -2.92
CA GLN A 652 -4.43 -37.10 -2.95
C GLN A 652 -5.42 -35.94 -2.88
N LEU A 653 -5.00 -34.87 -2.20
CA LEU A 653 -5.70 -33.58 -2.17
C LEU A 653 -4.95 -32.57 -3.04
N THR A 654 -5.63 -32.06 -4.05
CA THR A 654 -5.11 -30.96 -4.88
C THR A 654 -5.92 -29.70 -4.63
N MET A 655 -5.27 -28.55 -4.55
CA MET A 655 -5.91 -27.27 -4.28
C MET A 655 -5.50 -26.23 -5.30
N THR A 656 -6.47 -25.49 -5.84
CA THR A 656 -6.25 -24.39 -6.79
C THR A 656 -7.15 -23.19 -6.47
N GLY A 657 -6.82 -21.97 -6.97
CA GLY A 657 -7.61 -20.77 -6.75
C GLY A 657 -6.90 -19.66 -5.99
N ASN A 658 -5.55 -19.63 -6.02
CA ASN A 658 -4.73 -18.61 -5.34
C ASN A 658 -5.00 -18.54 -3.82
N LEU A 659 -4.92 -19.72 -3.17
CA LEU A 659 -5.20 -19.88 -1.75
C LEU A 659 -3.94 -19.56 -0.92
N GLY A 660 -4.11 -18.75 0.11
CA GLY A 660 -3.10 -18.49 1.12
C GLY A 660 -2.83 -19.70 2.04
N ASN A 661 -1.83 -19.59 2.88
CA ASN A 661 -1.38 -20.71 3.72
C ASN A 661 -2.45 -21.15 4.73
N VAL A 662 -3.15 -20.21 5.36
CA VAL A 662 -4.18 -20.52 6.37
C VAL A 662 -5.36 -21.25 5.72
N MET A 663 -5.76 -20.85 4.51
CA MET A 663 -6.85 -21.53 3.80
C MET A 663 -6.43 -22.92 3.31
N LYS A 664 -5.19 -23.13 2.89
CA LYS A 664 -4.63 -24.46 2.55
C LYS A 664 -4.60 -25.38 3.77
N GLU A 665 -4.20 -24.85 4.91
CA GLU A 665 -4.23 -25.58 6.19
C GLU A 665 -5.67 -25.98 6.54
N SER A 666 -6.62 -25.06 6.45
CA SER A 666 -8.04 -25.32 6.66
C SER A 666 -8.59 -26.42 5.74
N ALA A 667 -8.19 -26.42 4.45
CA ALA A 667 -8.56 -27.46 3.50
C ALA A 667 -7.93 -28.82 3.85
N THR A 668 -6.68 -28.80 4.34
CA THR A 668 -5.99 -30.03 4.80
C THR A 668 -6.68 -30.60 6.04
N ILE A 669 -7.09 -29.74 6.99
CA ILE A 669 -7.87 -30.17 8.18
C ILE A 669 -9.18 -30.80 7.75
N ALA A 670 -9.89 -30.16 6.82
CA ALA A 670 -11.15 -30.67 6.26
C ALA A 670 -10.98 -32.06 5.62
N TYR A 671 -9.97 -32.22 4.80
CA TYR A 671 -9.64 -33.48 4.15
C TYR A 671 -9.29 -34.60 5.16
N GLN A 672 -8.42 -34.29 6.13
CA GLN A 672 -8.02 -35.29 7.15
C GLN A 672 -9.20 -35.69 8.04
N TYR A 673 -10.12 -34.77 8.33
CA TYR A 673 -11.34 -35.11 9.07
C TYR A 673 -12.24 -36.07 8.31
N ILE A 674 -12.48 -35.83 7.01
CA ILE A 674 -13.27 -36.72 6.16
C ILE A 674 -12.59 -38.10 6.05
N LYS A 675 -11.27 -38.13 5.88
CA LYS A 675 -10.48 -39.37 5.84
C LYS A 675 -10.63 -40.21 7.14
N ALA A 676 -10.68 -39.55 8.28
CA ALA A 676 -10.91 -40.19 9.57
C ALA A 676 -12.38 -40.61 9.78
N HIS A 677 -13.33 -39.98 9.09
CA HIS A 677 -14.77 -40.23 9.22
C HIS A 677 -15.46 -40.44 7.86
N PRO A 678 -15.01 -41.42 7.03
CA PRO A 678 -15.49 -41.57 5.65
C PRO A 678 -16.97 -41.91 5.54
N GLN A 679 -17.56 -42.49 6.61
CA GLN A 679 -19.02 -42.76 6.71
C GLN A 679 -19.86 -41.48 6.59
N MET A 680 -19.33 -40.32 6.90
CA MET A 680 -20.00 -39.04 6.73
C MET A 680 -20.23 -38.75 5.22
N ALA A 681 -19.33 -39.23 4.35
CA ALA A 681 -19.49 -39.16 2.90
C ALA A 681 -20.23 -40.35 2.31
N GLY A 682 -20.65 -41.32 3.14
CA GLY A 682 -21.34 -42.56 2.71
C GLY A 682 -20.42 -43.57 2.03
N ILE A 683 -19.11 -43.49 2.26
CA ILE A 683 -18.09 -44.37 1.66
C ILE A 683 -17.26 -45.05 2.74
N THR A 684 -16.51 -46.09 2.36
CA THR A 684 -15.53 -46.76 3.23
C THR A 684 -14.18 -46.11 3.16
N SER A 685 -13.30 -46.38 4.14
CA SER A 685 -11.90 -45.87 4.12
C SER A 685 -11.11 -46.31 2.90
N LYS A 686 -11.35 -47.54 2.41
CA LYS A 686 -10.70 -48.06 1.18
C LYS A 686 -11.15 -47.31 -0.07
N GLU A 687 -12.46 -47.00 -0.17
CA GLU A 687 -13.00 -46.19 -1.27
C GLU A 687 -12.51 -44.77 -1.21
N PHE A 688 -12.30 -44.19 -0.01
CA PHE A 688 -11.71 -42.86 0.15
C PHE A 688 -10.25 -42.83 -0.32
N ASP A 689 -9.43 -43.83 0.05
CA ASP A 689 -8.03 -43.93 -0.33
C ASP A 689 -7.82 -44.18 -1.85
N ALA A 690 -8.87 -44.67 -2.56
CA ALA A 690 -8.87 -44.85 -4.00
C ALA A 690 -9.38 -43.63 -4.79
N LYS A 691 -9.63 -42.48 -4.13
CA LYS A 691 -10.15 -41.26 -4.76
C LYS A 691 -9.26 -40.05 -4.50
N ASP A 692 -8.91 -39.35 -5.55
CA ASP A 692 -8.26 -38.03 -5.44
C ASP A 692 -9.33 -36.95 -5.40
N ILE A 693 -9.13 -35.96 -4.55
CA ILE A 693 -10.02 -34.81 -4.40
C ILE A 693 -9.30 -33.57 -4.89
N HIS A 694 -9.95 -32.84 -5.79
CA HIS A 694 -9.48 -31.54 -6.22
C HIS A 694 -10.46 -30.46 -5.73
N VAL A 695 -9.95 -29.52 -4.95
CA VAL A 695 -10.70 -28.36 -4.47
C VAL A 695 -10.25 -27.12 -5.24
N HIS A 696 -11.22 -26.45 -5.83
CA HIS A 696 -11.00 -25.19 -6.53
C HIS A 696 -11.85 -24.08 -5.92
N VAL A 697 -11.24 -22.90 -5.75
CA VAL A 697 -11.97 -21.69 -5.41
C VAL A 697 -11.82 -20.71 -6.57
N PRO A 698 -12.89 -20.48 -7.36
CA PRO A 698 -12.86 -19.61 -8.54
C PRO A 698 -12.31 -18.20 -8.26
N GLU A 699 -12.04 -17.42 -9.33
CA GLU A 699 -11.43 -16.10 -9.30
C GLU A 699 -9.97 -16.09 -8.77
N GLY A 700 -9.12 -16.89 -9.42
CA GLY A 700 -7.70 -17.02 -9.06
C GLY A 700 -6.87 -15.74 -9.11
N ALA A 701 -7.38 -14.67 -9.71
CA ALA A 701 -6.72 -13.37 -9.71
C ALA A 701 -6.72 -12.70 -8.31
N THR A 702 -7.69 -13.05 -7.44
CA THR A 702 -7.82 -12.49 -6.10
C THR A 702 -7.26 -13.49 -5.09
N PRO A 703 -6.24 -13.11 -4.28
CA PRO A 703 -5.75 -13.95 -3.20
C PRO A 703 -6.85 -14.19 -2.16
N LYS A 704 -6.98 -15.44 -1.70
CA LYS A 704 -7.97 -15.85 -0.70
C LYS A 704 -7.26 -16.53 0.45
N ASP A 705 -7.44 -16.02 1.67
CA ASP A 705 -6.85 -16.62 2.87
C ASP A 705 -7.80 -16.51 4.08
N GLY A 706 -7.63 -17.40 5.03
CA GLY A 706 -8.38 -17.40 6.26
C GLY A 706 -9.00 -18.78 6.64
N PRO A 707 -9.23 -19.01 7.94
CA PRO A 707 -9.72 -20.30 8.47
C PRO A 707 -11.25 -20.44 8.34
N SER A 708 -11.99 -19.38 8.05
CA SER A 708 -13.47 -19.32 8.12
C SER A 708 -14.20 -20.12 7.03
N ALA A 709 -13.49 -20.71 6.07
CA ALA A 709 -14.04 -21.57 5.04
C ALA A 709 -14.07 -23.07 5.44
N GLY A 710 -13.64 -23.44 6.64
CA GLY A 710 -13.49 -24.84 7.06
C GLY A 710 -14.74 -25.69 6.85
N ILE A 711 -15.90 -25.23 7.35
CA ILE A 711 -17.15 -25.96 7.16
C ILE A 711 -17.60 -25.99 5.71
N THR A 712 -17.29 -24.97 4.91
CA THR A 712 -17.60 -24.89 3.47
C THR A 712 -16.78 -25.92 2.71
N LEU A 713 -15.49 -26.03 3.00
CA LEU A 713 -14.55 -26.97 2.40
C LEU A 713 -14.98 -28.44 2.65
N VAL A 714 -15.29 -28.78 3.92
CA VAL A 714 -15.79 -30.13 4.24
C VAL A 714 -17.10 -30.42 3.50
N SER A 715 -18.03 -29.47 3.50
CA SER A 715 -19.33 -29.64 2.88
C SER A 715 -19.23 -29.86 1.36
N SER A 716 -18.32 -29.14 0.70
CA SER A 716 -18.03 -29.26 -0.73
C SER A 716 -17.41 -30.64 -1.05
N MET A 717 -16.39 -31.06 -0.31
CA MET A 717 -15.76 -32.37 -0.48
C MET A 717 -16.76 -33.53 -0.22
N VAL A 718 -17.58 -33.44 0.85
CA VAL A 718 -18.58 -34.44 1.17
C VAL A 718 -19.67 -34.49 0.09
N SER A 719 -20.09 -33.34 -0.44
CA SER A 719 -21.04 -33.27 -1.56
C SER A 719 -20.49 -33.98 -2.79
N ALA A 720 -19.25 -33.74 -3.16
CA ALA A 720 -18.56 -34.37 -4.27
C ALA A 720 -18.41 -35.90 -4.08
N LEU A 721 -18.00 -36.32 -2.88
CA LEU A 721 -17.85 -37.75 -2.55
C LEU A 721 -19.18 -38.51 -2.54
N ARG A 722 -20.28 -37.88 -2.08
CA ARG A 722 -21.62 -38.45 -2.11
C ARG A 722 -22.26 -38.44 -3.48
N GLY A 723 -21.79 -37.59 -4.41
CA GLY A 723 -22.43 -37.31 -5.66
C GLY A 723 -23.81 -36.63 -5.49
N GLN A 724 -24.00 -35.89 -4.38
CA GLN A 724 -25.25 -35.25 -4.00
C GLN A 724 -25.05 -33.74 -3.77
N ALA A 725 -25.85 -32.92 -4.46
CA ALA A 725 -25.85 -31.47 -4.22
C ALA A 725 -26.45 -31.12 -2.86
N ILE A 726 -25.99 -30.00 -2.28
CA ILE A 726 -26.58 -29.44 -1.06
C ILE A 726 -27.91 -28.72 -1.37
N LYS A 727 -28.70 -28.41 -0.33
CA LYS A 727 -29.90 -27.58 -0.47
C LYS A 727 -29.59 -26.22 -1.05
N LYS A 728 -30.49 -25.68 -1.87
CA LYS A 728 -30.37 -24.35 -2.45
C LYS A 728 -30.54 -23.24 -1.42
N GLY A 729 -29.96 -22.08 -1.75
CA GLY A 729 -30.10 -20.88 -0.93
C GLY A 729 -29.32 -20.90 0.40
N ILE A 730 -28.35 -21.81 0.54
CA ILE A 730 -27.52 -21.95 1.74
C ILE A 730 -26.13 -21.32 1.48
N ALA A 731 -25.69 -20.49 2.41
CA ALA A 731 -24.28 -20.14 2.52
C ALA A 731 -23.78 -20.48 3.93
N MET A 732 -22.48 -20.64 4.08
CA MET A 732 -21.92 -21.03 5.37
C MET A 732 -20.58 -20.36 5.66
N THR A 733 -20.28 -20.21 6.96
CA THR A 733 -18.99 -19.73 7.44
C THR A 733 -18.72 -20.33 8.82
N GLY A 734 -17.52 -20.78 9.02
CA GLY A 734 -17.09 -21.38 10.30
C GLY A 734 -15.71 -22.01 10.15
N GLU A 735 -14.88 -21.81 11.14
CA GLU A 735 -13.60 -22.51 11.27
C GLU A 735 -13.86 -23.93 11.83
N MET A 736 -13.08 -24.89 11.41
CA MET A 736 -13.23 -26.26 11.86
C MET A 736 -11.95 -26.79 12.50
N THR A 737 -12.11 -27.49 13.64
CA THR A 737 -11.01 -28.21 14.28
C THR A 737 -10.87 -29.64 13.77
N LEU A 738 -9.72 -30.28 13.98
CA LEU A 738 -9.50 -31.71 13.70
C LEU A 738 -10.47 -32.67 14.45
N ARG A 739 -11.18 -32.17 15.47
CA ARG A 739 -12.20 -32.93 16.22
C ARG A 739 -13.62 -32.67 15.70
N GLY A 740 -13.76 -31.92 14.61
CA GLY A 740 -15.05 -31.59 13.99
C GLY A 740 -15.85 -30.51 14.72
N ARG A 741 -15.30 -29.84 15.73
CA ARG A 741 -15.96 -28.68 16.34
C ARG A 741 -15.92 -27.49 15.42
N VAL A 742 -17.04 -26.76 15.35
CA VAL A 742 -17.15 -25.50 14.58
C VAL A 742 -16.89 -24.32 15.50
N LEU A 743 -15.85 -23.57 15.22
CA LEU A 743 -15.44 -22.40 15.96
C LEU A 743 -16.06 -21.11 15.40
N PRO A 744 -16.23 -20.07 16.22
CA PRO A 744 -16.74 -18.78 15.78
C PRO A 744 -15.75 -18.06 14.85
N VAL A 745 -16.29 -17.19 14.02
CA VAL A 745 -15.55 -16.42 13.02
C VAL A 745 -15.90 -14.95 13.10
N GLY A 746 -14.98 -14.08 12.62
CA GLY A 746 -15.19 -12.64 12.58
C GLY A 746 -15.89 -12.15 11.31
N GLY A 747 -16.17 -10.82 11.25
CA GLY A 747 -16.76 -10.15 10.10
C GLY A 747 -18.22 -10.58 9.84
N ILE A 748 -18.97 -10.90 10.90
CA ILE A 748 -20.33 -11.47 10.77
C ILE A 748 -21.28 -10.53 10.06
N LYS A 749 -21.29 -9.24 10.39
CA LYS A 749 -22.19 -8.27 9.75
C LYS A 749 -21.92 -8.16 8.26
N GLU A 750 -20.66 -8.06 7.86
CA GLU A 750 -20.26 -7.96 6.45
C GLU A 750 -20.63 -9.25 5.68
N LYS A 751 -20.42 -10.41 6.27
CA LYS A 751 -20.80 -11.71 5.71
C LYS A 751 -22.29 -11.85 5.52
N ILE A 752 -23.10 -11.39 6.49
CA ILE A 752 -24.57 -11.37 6.40
C ILE A 752 -25.03 -10.44 5.26
N LEU A 753 -24.41 -9.25 5.13
CA LEU A 753 -24.69 -8.33 4.06
C LEU A 753 -24.38 -8.92 2.67
N ALA A 754 -23.26 -9.65 2.55
CA ALA A 754 -22.92 -10.36 1.32
C ALA A 754 -23.95 -11.45 0.98
N ALA A 755 -24.30 -12.27 1.95
CA ALA A 755 -25.31 -13.31 1.80
C ALA A 755 -26.66 -12.74 1.33
N LYS A 756 -27.10 -11.63 1.95
CA LYS A 756 -28.33 -10.95 1.59
C LYS A 756 -28.32 -10.40 0.15
N ARG A 757 -27.19 -9.78 -0.27
CA ARG A 757 -27.01 -9.30 -1.66
C ARG A 757 -27.04 -10.44 -2.66
N ALA A 758 -26.44 -11.58 -2.31
CA ALA A 758 -26.39 -12.76 -3.16
C ALA A 758 -27.70 -13.53 -3.25
N GLY A 759 -28.73 -13.13 -2.50
CA GLY A 759 -30.03 -13.84 -2.47
C GLY A 759 -30.02 -15.11 -1.63
N VAL A 760 -29.05 -15.31 -0.75
CA VAL A 760 -29.01 -16.41 0.20
C VAL A 760 -30.17 -16.25 1.19
N THR A 761 -30.80 -17.35 1.52
CA THR A 761 -31.95 -17.39 2.48
C THR A 761 -31.55 -18.01 3.82
N THR A 762 -30.53 -18.86 3.82
CA THR A 762 -30.14 -19.62 5.01
C THR A 762 -28.62 -19.53 5.22
N ILE A 763 -28.20 -19.16 6.42
CA ILE A 763 -26.79 -19.10 6.80
C ILE A 763 -26.49 -20.15 7.87
N VAL A 764 -25.51 -21.02 7.58
CA VAL A 764 -25.00 -22.01 8.55
C VAL A 764 -23.77 -21.42 9.23
N ILE A 765 -23.79 -21.34 10.56
CA ILE A 765 -22.78 -20.61 11.32
C ILE A 765 -22.57 -21.27 12.71
N SER A 766 -21.40 -21.03 13.34
CA SER A 766 -21.12 -21.50 14.69
C SER A 766 -22.17 -21.03 15.71
N GLU A 767 -22.54 -21.91 16.64
CA GLU A 767 -23.39 -21.56 17.81
C GLU A 767 -22.76 -20.42 18.63
N ASP A 768 -21.43 -20.37 18.73
CA ASP A 768 -20.71 -19.36 19.47
C ASP A 768 -20.81 -17.95 18.86
N ASN A 769 -21.22 -17.84 17.57
CA ASN A 769 -21.54 -16.57 16.92
C ASN A 769 -22.99 -16.08 17.13
N ARG A 770 -23.83 -16.82 17.87
CA ARG A 770 -25.20 -16.38 18.16
C ARG A 770 -25.26 -14.99 18.76
N LYS A 771 -24.40 -14.72 19.74
CA LYS A 771 -24.27 -13.38 20.38
C LYS A 771 -23.96 -12.26 19.39
N ASP A 772 -23.12 -12.54 18.39
CA ASP A 772 -22.75 -11.54 17.40
C ASP A 772 -23.95 -11.20 16.46
N ILE A 773 -24.81 -12.19 16.20
CA ILE A 773 -26.02 -12.04 15.38
C ILE A 773 -27.13 -11.33 16.16
N GLU A 774 -27.30 -11.64 17.44
CA GLU A 774 -28.26 -10.99 18.34
C GLU A 774 -27.92 -9.51 18.55
N ASP A 775 -26.64 -9.15 18.45
CA ASP A 775 -26.18 -7.77 18.53
C ASP A 775 -26.38 -6.95 17.23
N ILE A 776 -26.71 -7.62 16.12
CA ILE A 776 -27.00 -6.98 14.83
C ILE A 776 -28.46 -6.50 14.81
N ASN A 777 -28.67 -5.25 14.35
CA ASN A 777 -30.01 -4.70 14.19
C ASN A 777 -30.87 -5.59 13.29
N GLU A 778 -32.12 -5.81 13.66
CA GLU A 778 -33.07 -6.69 12.97
C GLU A 778 -33.22 -6.42 11.47
N VAL A 779 -33.09 -5.17 11.04
CA VAL A 779 -33.17 -4.78 9.62
C VAL A 779 -32.13 -5.51 8.75
N TYR A 780 -30.94 -5.80 9.30
CA TYR A 780 -29.88 -6.49 8.59
C TYR A 780 -30.13 -8.00 8.44
N VAL A 781 -30.75 -8.61 9.44
CA VAL A 781 -31.01 -10.06 9.49
C VAL A 781 -32.37 -10.46 8.93
N GLN A 782 -33.25 -9.49 8.68
CA GLN A 782 -34.59 -9.73 8.14
C GLN A 782 -34.54 -10.46 6.80
N GLY A 783 -35.30 -11.55 6.67
CA GLY A 783 -35.36 -12.40 5.49
C GLY A 783 -34.30 -13.50 5.44
N LEU A 784 -33.44 -13.60 6.47
CA LEU A 784 -32.44 -14.66 6.61
C LEU A 784 -32.83 -15.61 7.74
N THR A 785 -32.52 -16.89 7.54
CA THR A 785 -32.66 -17.94 8.55
C THR A 785 -31.25 -18.35 9.00
N PHE A 786 -30.98 -18.41 10.29
CA PHE A 786 -29.69 -18.84 10.82
C PHE A 786 -29.79 -20.25 11.37
N HIS A 787 -28.90 -21.12 10.88
CA HIS A 787 -28.75 -22.46 11.41
C HIS A 787 -27.45 -22.54 12.21
N TYR A 788 -27.59 -22.59 13.53
CA TYR A 788 -26.47 -22.64 14.46
C TYR A 788 -25.97 -24.06 14.66
N VAL A 789 -24.67 -24.26 14.54
CA VAL A 789 -24.04 -25.59 14.61
C VAL A 789 -22.87 -25.59 15.61
N LYS A 790 -22.65 -26.71 16.29
CA LYS A 790 -21.51 -26.94 17.18
C LYS A 790 -20.45 -27.84 16.56
N ASN A 791 -20.90 -28.78 15.75
CA ASN A 791 -20.06 -29.79 15.12
C ASN A 791 -20.36 -29.89 13.62
N ILE A 792 -19.40 -30.39 12.87
CA ILE A 792 -19.53 -30.60 11.42
C ILE A 792 -20.63 -31.61 11.08
N ASP A 793 -20.88 -32.59 11.94
CA ASP A 793 -21.98 -33.58 11.74
C ASP A 793 -23.34 -32.90 11.68
N ASP A 794 -23.57 -31.85 12.46
CA ASP A 794 -24.81 -31.07 12.43
C ASP A 794 -24.94 -30.32 11.10
N VAL A 795 -23.83 -29.78 10.56
CA VAL A 795 -23.80 -29.16 9.23
C VAL A 795 -24.21 -30.16 8.17
N ILE A 796 -23.54 -31.32 8.11
CA ILE A 796 -23.78 -32.37 7.09
C ILE A 796 -25.21 -32.90 7.15
N LYS A 797 -25.73 -33.16 8.36
CA LYS A 797 -27.12 -33.55 8.54
C LYS A 797 -28.13 -32.52 8.02
N PHE A 798 -27.83 -31.25 8.20
CA PHE A 798 -28.71 -30.16 7.81
C PHE A 798 -28.70 -29.92 6.29
N ILE A 799 -27.55 -29.89 5.65
CA ILE A 799 -27.40 -29.50 4.25
C ILE A 799 -27.86 -30.57 3.25
N PHE A 800 -27.87 -31.86 3.65
CA PHE A 800 -28.30 -33.01 2.82
C PHE A 800 -29.68 -33.53 3.16
N LYS A 801 -30.36 -33.02 4.18
CA LYS A 801 -31.75 -33.36 4.45
C LYS A 801 -32.67 -32.55 3.53
#